data_79ef81ff029c00a67595a6229e3656f4
#
_entry.id   79ef81ff029c00a67595a6229e3656f4
#
_cell.length_a   1.000
_cell.length_b   1.000
_cell.length_c   1.000
_cell.angle_alpha   90.00
_cell.angle_beta   90.00
_cell.angle_gamma   90.00
#
_symmetry.space_group_name_H-M   'P 1'
#
loop_
_entity.id
_entity.type
_entity.pdbx_description
1 polymer ?
#
loop_
_entity_poly.entity_id
_entity_poly.type
_entity_poly.pdbx_seq_one_letter_code
_entity_poly.pdbx_strand_id
1 'polypeptide(L)'
;MPPKKKKEPQIDRRVVKGGHIEGAGQVVSQPITETLRENYMPYAMSVIVSRAIPEIDGFKPAHRKLLYTMYKMGLLSGGRIKSANVVGQTMRLNPHGDAAIYDTMVRLARGNEALLVPFVDSKGNFGKAYSRDMAYAASRYTEVKLEKICTQLFADIDKDTVDFVDNYDSTVKEPTLLPVTFPSVLVNNNTGIAVGMASNICSFNLAEVCETTAALIRDPEHNIADTLIAPDFPGGGILLYDKAELDKIYSTGRGSVRVRSRYHYDKSNNCLEITEIPPTATVEAIMDKIVDLIKLGKIREISDMRDETDLGGLKLTIDCKRGTDPEKLMQKLFRMTPLEDSFSCNFNVLIAGSPRVLGVRELLEEWTAFRRECVRRGIYFDLQRKKEKLHLLQGLKKILLDIDKAVKIVRETEEEVEVIPNLMIGFGIDEVQAEYVAEIKLRHLNREYILKRTEEIESLTGEIAEMEDTLRSPRKVDTIIVNQLRAIAKEYGAPRKTEVLYEVEQMEEEPVEEVPDYPVRVFFTREGYFKKITPQSLRMSGEQKLKEGDAITQEMDTTNAAELMFFTNLGQVYKSRVAEFEDTKASVMGDYVASKLGMDAGEVPVYMALFTKYEGYMLFIFENGKAAKVDMASYETKTRRKKLTGAFSTKSPLVYAAYLPQDTELLLRSSASRMLIFHTAMILSKAARDTQGVQVMTLSRKGARVVEAAPYQPGMVPNDHRLRTKNLPATGGIVRDLEVGEQLQL
;
A
#
# COMPACT_ATOMS: atom_id res chain seq x y z
N MET A 1 -0.32 42.19 -37.13
CA MET A 1 -0.57 42.60 -35.73
C MET A 1 -0.26 41.40 -34.85
N PRO A 2 0.69 41.48 -33.94
CA PRO A 2 0.95 40.37 -33.00
C PRO A 2 -0.16 40.25 -31.97
N PRO A 3 -0.49 39.04 -31.47
CA PRO A 3 -1.57 38.82 -30.50
C PRO A 3 -1.25 39.49 -29.17
N LYS A 4 -2.22 40.24 -28.64
CA LYS A 4 -2.14 40.88 -27.31
C LYS A 4 -1.86 39.82 -26.24
N LYS A 5 -0.72 39.96 -25.53
CA LYS A 5 -0.44 39.21 -24.30
C LYS A 5 -1.60 39.42 -23.32
N LYS A 6 -2.25 38.32 -22.93
CA LYS A 6 -3.18 38.32 -21.79
C LYS A 6 -2.41 38.77 -20.54
N LYS A 7 -2.86 39.84 -19.90
CA LYS A 7 -2.35 40.26 -18.60
C LYS A 7 -2.61 39.14 -17.63
N GLU A 8 -1.55 38.65 -16.98
CA GLU A 8 -1.68 37.78 -15.82
C GLU A 8 -2.53 38.49 -14.75
N PRO A 9 -3.40 37.79 -14.03
CA PRO A 9 -4.17 38.39 -12.95
C PRO A 9 -3.19 38.91 -11.89
N GLN A 10 -3.24 40.22 -11.61
CA GLN A 10 -2.52 40.81 -10.48
C GLN A 10 -3.05 40.17 -9.20
N ILE A 11 -2.20 39.41 -8.53
CA ILE A 11 -2.50 38.82 -7.22
C ILE A 11 -2.60 39.98 -6.22
N ASP A 12 -3.77 40.18 -5.63
CA ASP A 12 -4.02 41.19 -4.57
C ASP A 12 -3.31 40.72 -3.28
N ARG A 13 -2.06 41.09 -3.14
CA ARG A 13 -1.24 40.77 -1.96
C ARG A 13 -1.62 41.73 -0.82
N ARG A 14 -2.64 41.36 -0.05
CA ARG A 14 -3.00 42.12 1.16
C ARG A 14 -2.01 41.80 2.26
N VAL A 15 -1.27 42.80 2.71
CA VAL A 15 -0.44 42.70 3.92
C VAL A 15 -1.35 42.58 5.13
N VAL A 16 -1.28 41.44 5.85
CA VAL A 16 -1.99 41.23 7.09
C VAL A 16 -1.28 42.02 8.20
N LYS A 17 -1.96 43.03 8.77
CA LYS A 17 -1.50 43.73 9.97
C LYS A 17 -1.58 42.78 11.16
N GLY A 18 -0.53 42.04 11.44
CA GLY A 18 -0.39 41.18 12.61
C GLY A 18 1.06 41.21 13.11
N GLY A 19 1.23 41.35 14.38
CA GLY A 19 2.42 41.47 15.20
C GLY A 19 3.79 41.35 14.51
N HIS A 20 4.57 42.41 14.62
CA HIS A 20 5.96 42.41 14.21
C HIS A 20 6.78 41.49 15.12
N ILE A 21 7.30 40.40 14.57
CA ILE A 21 8.42 39.68 15.19
C ILE A 21 9.69 40.31 14.61
N GLU A 22 10.50 40.93 15.44
CA GLU A 22 11.77 41.52 15.03
C GLU A 22 12.66 40.46 14.38
N GLY A 23 13.09 40.68 13.13
CA GLY A 23 13.86 39.71 12.35
C GLY A 23 13.04 38.70 11.53
N ALA A 24 11.72 38.70 11.59
CA ALA A 24 10.87 37.95 10.68
C ALA A 24 10.67 38.70 9.36
N GLY A 25 10.63 37.97 8.25
CA GLY A 25 10.31 38.53 6.93
C GLY A 25 8.89 39.11 6.86
N GLN A 26 8.57 39.73 5.72
CA GLN A 26 7.27 40.30 5.47
C GLN A 26 6.19 39.21 5.42
N VAL A 27 5.15 39.29 6.27
CA VAL A 27 4.00 38.37 6.22
C VAL A 27 3.11 38.75 5.05
N VAL A 28 2.95 37.83 4.11
CA VAL A 28 2.10 38.01 2.93
C VAL A 28 0.94 36.99 3.02
N SER A 29 -0.29 37.47 2.75
CA SER A 29 -1.45 36.57 2.62
C SER A 29 -1.43 35.90 1.24
N GLN A 30 -1.38 34.58 1.21
CA GLN A 30 -1.40 33.77 -0.01
C GLN A 30 -2.56 32.77 0.05
N PRO A 31 -3.36 32.59 -1.03
CA PRO A 31 -4.38 31.56 -1.08
C PRO A 31 -3.78 30.16 -0.89
N ILE A 32 -4.44 29.32 -0.12
CA ILE A 32 -3.99 27.92 0.12
C ILE A 32 -3.81 27.13 -1.19
N THR A 33 -4.64 27.43 -2.19
CA THR A 33 -4.56 26.79 -3.52
C THR A 33 -3.26 27.13 -4.26
N GLU A 34 -2.73 28.33 -4.08
CA GLU A 34 -1.42 28.75 -4.63
C GLU A 34 -0.28 28.03 -3.92
N THR A 35 -0.30 28.02 -2.59
CA THR A 35 0.67 27.29 -1.78
C THR A 35 0.69 25.79 -2.12
N LEU A 36 -0.47 25.17 -2.32
CA LEU A 36 -0.58 23.78 -2.74
C LEU A 36 0.04 23.56 -4.13
N ARG A 37 -0.21 24.47 -5.08
CA ARG A 37 0.30 24.36 -6.46
C ARG A 37 1.81 24.56 -6.51
N GLU A 38 2.35 25.55 -5.81
CA GLU A 38 3.76 25.95 -5.91
C GLU A 38 4.68 25.10 -5.02
N ASN A 39 4.21 24.64 -3.85
CA ASN A 39 5.06 23.94 -2.90
C ASN A 39 4.69 22.47 -2.73
N TYR A 40 3.40 22.16 -2.57
CA TYR A 40 2.97 20.78 -2.28
C TYR A 40 2.93 19.87 -3.50
N MET A 41 2.44 20.38 -4.65
CA MET A 41 2.37 19.56 -5.87
C MET A 41 3.76 19.15 -6.39
N PRO A 42 4.79 20.03 -6.46
CA PRO A 42 6.13 19.60 -6.82
C PRO A 42 6.72 18.59 -5.86
N TYR A 43 6.50 18.75 -4.56
CA TYR A 43 6.90 17.76 -3.56
C TYR A 43 6.19 16.41 -3.78
N ALA A 44 4.87 16.41 -3.93
CA ALA A 44 4.09 15.21 -4.18
C ALA A 44 4.56 14.48 -5.45
N MET A 45 4.76 15.23 -6.55
CA MET A 45 5.28 14.68 -7.81
C MET A 45 6.68 14.10 -7.66
N SER A 46 7.57 14.77 -6.93
CA SER A 46 8.91 14.28 -6.64
C SER A 46 8.86 12.95 -5.86
N VAL A 47 8.01 12.85 -4.84
CA VAL A 47 7.85 11.59 -4.07
C VAL A 47 7.29 10.46 -4.94
N ILE A 48 6.34 10.76 -5.82
CA ILE A 48 5.73 9.77 -6.72
C ILE A 48 6.76 9.25 -7.72
N VAL A 49 7.38 10.15 -8.49
CA VAL A 49 8.20 9.80 -9.66
C VAL A 49 9.62 9.38 -9.24
N SER A 50 10.22 10.09 -8.28
CA SER A 50 11.64 9.89 -7.97
C SER A 50 11.92 9.02 -6.75
N ARG A 51 10.87 8.46 -6.10
CA ARG A 51 11.10 7.72 -4.85
C ARG A 51 10.24 6.47 -4.67
N ALA A 52 8.91 6.56 -4.79
CA ALA A 52 8.00 5.57 -4.22
C ALA A 52 7.47 4.55 -5.23
N ILE A 53 7.15 4.97 -6.45
CA ILE A 53 6.52 4.13 -7.45
C ILE A 53 7.59 3.52 -8.36
N PRO A 54 7.57 2.20 -8.64
CA PRO A 54 8.50 1.57 -9.57
C PRO A 54 8.17 1.95 -11.01
N GLU A 55 9.19 1.91 -11.88
CA GLU A 55 9.02 2.03 -13.32
C GLU A 55 8.86 0.66 -13.99
N ILE A 56 8.64 0.64 -15.31
CA ILE A 56 8.39 -0.60 -16.06
C ILE A 56 9.53 -1.60 -15.99
N ASP A 57 10.75 -1.17 -15.71
CA ASP A 57 11.90 -2.03 -15.44
C ASP A 57 11.84 -2.73 -14.05
N GLY A 58 10.78 -2.48 -13.26
CA GLY A 58 10.55 -3.06 -11.94
C GLY A 58 11.31 -2.40 -10.80
N PHE A 59 12.05 -1.34 -11.07
CA PHE A 59 12.92 -0.70 -10.07
C PHE A 59 12.45 0.72 -9.72
N LYS A 60 12.64 1.05 -8.43
CA LYS A 60 12.64 2.44 -7.98
C LYS A 60 14.00 3.07 -8.29
N PRO A 61 14.11 4.41 -8.37
CA PRO A 61 15.39 5.07 -8.64
C PRO A 61 16.51 4.64 -7.69
N ALA A 62 16.24 4.49 -6.39
CA ALA A 62 17.25 4.04 -5.42
C ALA A 62 17.77 2.62 -5.71
N HIS A 63 16.88 1.68 -6.11
CA HIS A 63 17.28 0.32 -6.51
C HIS A 63 18.17 0.37 -7.75
N ARG A 64 17.75 1.12 -8.77
CA ARG A 64 18.45 1.24 -10.06
C ARG A 64 19.86 1.81 -9.86
N LYS A 65 19.98 2.91 -9.12
CA LYS A 65 21.25 3.57 -8.81
C LYS A 65 22.21 2.66 -8.06
N LEU A 66 21.73 1.93 -7.06
CA LEU A 66 22.53 0.96 -6.31
C LEU A 66 23.03 -0.17 -7.21
N LEU A 67 22.13 -0.82 -7.94
CA LEU A 67 22.50 -1.95 -8.81
C LEU A 67 23.45 -1.51 -9.94
N TYR A 68 23.20 -0.34 -10.54
CA TYR A 68 24.10 0.23 -11.56
C TYR A 68 25.48 0.57 -11.00
N THR A 69 25.55 1.13 -9.78
CA THR A 69 26.86 1.35 -9.12
C THR A 69 27.60 0.03 -8.93
N MET A 70 26.95 -1.01 -8.46
CA MET A 70 27.55 -2.34 -8.30
C MET A 70 28.03 -2.91 -9.64
N TYR A 71 27.26 -2.71 -10.71
CA TYR A 71 27.67 -3.10 -12.07
C TYR A 71 28.92 -2.36 -12.53
N LYS A 72 28.97 -1.03 -12.38
CA LYS A 72 30.15 -0.22 -12.75
C LYS A 72 31.39 -0.51 -11.92
N MET A 73 31.22 -1.04 -10.70
CA MET A 73 32.31 -1.54 -9.86
C MET A 73 32.80 -2.96 -10.25
N GLY A 74 32.23 -3.57 -11.30
CA GLY A 74 32.61 -4.89 -11.79
C GLY A 74 32.14 -6.05 -10.89
N LEU A 75 31.17 -5.83 -10.02
CA LEU A 75 30.70 -6.82 -9.03
C LEU A 75 29.82 -7.91 -9.63
N LEU A 76 29.62 -7.92 -10.93
CA LEU A 76 28.92 -9.00 -11.64
C LEU A 76 29.82 -10.24 -11.78
N SER A 77 31.10 -10.06 -12.08
CA SER A 77 32.09 -11.13 -12.27
C SER A 77 33.17 -11.17 -11.19
N GLY A 78 33.28 -10.12 -10.37
CA GLY A 78 34.27 -9.97 -9.32
C GLY A 78 33.97 -10.75 -8.04
N GLY A 79 34.87 -10.67 -7.06
CA GLY A 79 34.66 -11.14 -5.70
C GLY A 79 33.70 -10.22 -4.91
N ARG A 80 33.21 -10.72 -3.76
CA ARG A 80 32.46 -9.89 -2.83
C ARG A 80 33.35 -8.83 -2.20
N ILE A 81 32.78 -7.64 -1.99
CA ILE A 81 33.42 -6.52 -1.30
C ILE A 81 32.58 -6.06 -0.13
N LYS A 82 33.13 -5.26 0.77
CA LYS A 82 32.41 -4.70 1.91
C LYS A 82 31.23 -3.85 1.45
N SER A 83 30.06 -4.07 2.05
CA SER A 83 28.84 -3.32 1.75
C SER A 83 29.01 -1.81 1.93
N ALA A 84 29.79 -1.38 2.94
CA ALA A 84 30.11 0.03 3.19
C ALA A 84 30.81 0.70 1.99
N ASN A 85 31.66 -0.03 1.24
CA ASN A 85 32.30 0.50 0.04
C ASN A 85 31.27 0.76 -1.07
N VAL A 86 30.36 -0.19 -1.32
CA VAL A 86 29.27 -0.04 -2.29
C VAL A 86 28.37 1.14 -1.92
N VAL A 87 27.98 1.27 -0.64
CA VAL A 87 27.17 2.38 -0.14
C VAL A 87 27.85 3.71 -0.43
N GLY A 88 29.15 3.85 -0.11
CA GLY A 88 29.90 5.08 -0.36
C GLY A 88 29.97 5.45 -1.85
N GLN A 89 30.18 4.46 -2.74
CA GLN A 89 30.17 4.72 -4.19
C GLN A 89 28.80 5.07 -4.72
N THR A 90 27.72 4.47 -4.17
CA THR A 90 26.35 4.75 -4.59
C THR A 90 25.92 6.19 -4.27
N MET A 91 26.48 6.81 -3.24
CA MET A 91 26.19 8.22 -2.90
C MET A 91 26.51 9.21 -4.04
N ARG A 92 27.38 8.83 -4.97
CA ARG A 92 27.67 9.66 -6.18
C ARG A 92 26.47 9.77 -7.11
N LEU A 93 25.58 8.78 -7.11
CA LEU A 93 24.34 8.78 -7.90
C LEU A 93 23.12 9.09 -7.04
N ASN A 94 23.13 8.70 -5.77
CA ASN A 94 22.02 8.83 -4.84
C ASN A 94 22.41 9.68 -3.63
N PRO A 95 22.17 11.02 -3.63
CA PRO A 95 22.62 11.93 -2.59
C PRO A 95 21.73 11.86 -1.31
N HIS A 96 21.46 10.65 -0.84
CA HIS A 96 20.72 10.37 0.39
C HIS A 96 21.64 9.77 1.45
N GLY A 97 21.14 9.65 2.69
CA GLY A 97 21.92 9.07 3.78
C GLY A 97 22.35 7.63 3.51
N ASP A 98 23.53 7.28 3.98
CA ASP A 98 24.15 5.96 3.84
C ASP A 98 23.26 4.83 4.39
N ALA A 99 22.53 5.08 5.48
CA ALA A 99 21.57 4.13 6.04
C ALA A 99 20.48 3.75 5.03
N ALA A 100 19.87 4.72 4.33
CA ALA A 100 18.82 4.45 3.34
C ALA A 100 19.33 3.63 2.14
N ILE A 101 20.58 3.87 1.71
CA ILE A 101 21.22 3.09 0.64
C ILE A 101 21.47 1.65 1.13
N TYR A 102 21.95 1.51 2.36
CA TYR A 102 22.21 0.19 2.93
C TYR A 102 20.92 -0.60 3.17
N ASP A 103 19.84 0.03 3.66
CA ASP A 103 18.52 -0.58 3.80
C ASP A 103 17.99 -1.09 2.46
N THR A 104 18.20 -0.31 1.40
CA THR A 104 17.86 -0.72 0.03
C THR A 104 18.65 -1.96 -0.38
N MET A 105 19.96 -1.98 -0.12
CA MET A 105 20.83 -3.12 -0.41
C MET A 105 20.41 -4.38 0.36
N VAL A 106 20.06 -4.22 1.64
CA VAL A 106 19.57 -5.32 2.49
C VAL A 106 18.32 -5.98 1.87
N ARG A 107 17.35 -5.17 1.45
CA ARG A 107 16.12 -5.68 0.82
C ARG A 107 16.35 -6.42 -0.49
N LEU A 108 17.38 -6.03 -1.26
CA LEU A 108 17.74 -6.69 -2.52
C LEU A 108 18.62 -7.94 -2.31
N ALA A 109 19.09 -8.16 -1.08
CA ALA A 109 20.03 -9.21 -0.74
C ALA A 109 19.34 -10.56 -0.51
N ARG A 110 19.97 -11.63 -1.01
CA ARG A 110 19.54 -13.02 -0.81
C ARG A 110 19.38 -13.37 0.68
N GLY A 111 20.28 -12.91 1.53
CA GLY A 111 20.29 -13.23 2.95
C GLY A 111 19.10 -12.66 3.74
N ASN A 112 18.45 -11.61 3.22
CA ASN A 112 17.26 -11.00 3.85
C ASN A 112 15.95 -11.75 3.54
N GLU A 113 15.89 -12.50 2.42
CA GLU A 113 14.73 -13.27 1.99
C GLU A 113 13.45 -12.42 1.71
N ALA A 114 13.62 -11.14 1.41
CA ALA A 114 12.51 -10.26 1.06
C ALA A 114 12.02 -10.42 -0.38
N LEU A 115 12.86 -10.97 -1.28
CA LEU A 115 12.56 -11.09 -2.70
C LEU A 115 12.48 -12.56 -3.14
N LEU A 116 11.59 -12.83 -4.08
CA LEU A 116 11.50 -14.14 -4.72
C LEU A 116 12.75 -14.44 -5.56
N VAL A 117 13.22 -13.43 -6.29
CA VAL A 117 14.46 -13.44 -7.07
C VAL A 117 15.38 -12.32 -6.57
N PRO A 118 16.33 -12.59 -5.68
CA PRO A 118 17.25 -11.59 -5.17
C PRO A 118 18.25 -11.14 -6.25
N PHE A 119 18.73 -9.89 -6.11
CA PHE A 119 19.70 -9.29 -7.04
C PHE A 119 21.09 -9.11 -6.43
N VAL A 120 21.20 -9.19 -5.10
CA VAL A 120 22.46 -9.02 -4.38
C VAL A 120 22.83 -10.34 -3.70
N ASP A 121 23.97 -10.92 -4.11
CA ASP A 121 24.61 -12.04 -3.44
C ASP A 121 25.33 -11.51 -2.20
N SER A 122 24.92 -12.00 -1.03
CA SER A 122 25.27 -11.46 0.27
C SER A 122 26.01 -12.46 1.15
N LYS A 123 26.99 -11.96 1.94
CA LYS A 123 27.69 -12.73 2.96
C LYS A 123 27.72 -11.96 4.28
N GLY A 124 27.33 -12.61 5.36
CA GLY A 124 27.14 -12.03 6.67
C GLY A 124 25.68 -11.96 7.08
N ASN A 125 25.38 -11.27 8.17
CA ASN A 125 24.01 -11.12 8.67
C ASN A 125 23.29 -9.96 7.97
N PHE A 126 22.31 -10.27 7.14
CA PHE A 126 21.42 -9.32 6.46
C PHE A 126 20.01 -9.26 7.11
N GLY A 127 19.85 -9.82 8.31
CA GLY A 127 18.54 -9.92 8.95
C GLY A 127 17.59 -10.84 8.17
N LYS A 128 16.33 -10.84 8.57
CA LYS A 128 15.26 -11.60 7.91
C LYS A 128 14.03 -10.74 7.74
N ALA A 129 13.45 -10.74 6.54
CA ALA A 129 12.28 -9.91 6.24
C ALA A 129 11.03 -10.30 7.07
N TYR A 130 10.94 -11.55 7.51
CA TYR A 130 9.85 -12.09 8.31
C TYR A 130 10.02 -11.89 9.83
N SER A 131 11.13 -11.27 10.28
CA SER A 131 11.38 -11.01 11.70
C SER A 131 11.80 -9.56 11.91
N ARG A 132 11.17 -8.91 12.89
CA ARG A 132 11.51 -7.56 13.36
C ARG A 132 12.78 -7.58 14.22
N ASP A 133 12.99 -8.64 14.97
CA ASP A 133 14.05 -8.75 15.97
C ASP A 133 15.36 -9.28 15.37
N MET A 134 15.31 -9.95 14.22
CA MET A 134 16.49 -10.35 13.45
C MET A 134 17.02 -9.19 12.60
N ALA A 135 17.61 -8.18 13.24
CA ALA A 135 18.21 -7.04 12.55
C ALA A 135 19.48 -7.40 11.80
N TYR A 136 19.74 -6.70 10.70
CA TYR A 136 20.97 -6.85 9.93
C TYR A 136 22.19 -6.21 10.62
N ALA A 137 23.37 -6.74 10.34
CA ALA A 137 24.64 -6.20 10.84
C ALA A 137 25.01 -4.90 10.09
N ALA A 138 25.83 -4.06 10.72
CA ALA A 138 26.32 -2.83 10.09
C ALA A 138 27.12 -3.15 8.79
N SER A 139 27.02 -2.26 7.80
CA SER A 139 27.58 -2.40 6.45
C SER A 139 29.08 -2.71 6.38
N ARG A 140 29.85 -2.36 7.43
CA ARG A 140 31.28 -2.66 7.55
C ARG A 140 31.58 -4.15 7.81
N TYR A 141 30.60 -4.92 8.28
CA TYR A 141 30.76 -6.35 8.57
C TYR A 141 30.26 -7.26 7.45
N THR A 142 29.38 -6.77 6.60
CA THR A 142 28.78 -7.53 5.51
C THR A 142 29.53 -7.36 4.20
N GLU A 143 29.39 -8.34 3.31
CA GLU A 143 30.02 -8.34 1.98
C GLU A 143 28.99 -8.67 0.91
N VAL A 144 29.11 -8.05 -0.26
CA VAL A 144 28.17 -8.15 -1.35
C VAL A 144 28.83 -8.24 -2.71
N LYS A 145 28.11 -8.83 -3.65
CA LYS A 145 28.31 -8.72 -5.10
C LYS A 145 26.95 -8.84 -5.79
N LEU A 146 26.88 -8.66 -7.10
CA LEU A 146 25.65 -8.91 -7.85
C LEU A 146 25.39 -10.42 -8.01
N GLU A 147 24.12 -10.80 -7.98
CA GLU A 147 23.67 -12.14 -8.34
C GLU A 147 23.87 -12.40 -9.85
N LYS A 148 23.99 -13.67 -10.23
CA LYS A 148 24.21 -14.04 -11.63
C LYS A 148 23.08 -13.55 -12.55
N ILE A 149 21.84 -13.56 -12.08
CA ILE A 149 20.68 -13.07 -12.85
C ILE A 149 20.81 -11.59 -13.24
N CYS A 150 21.63 -10.80 -12.53
CA CYS A 150 21.86 -9.40 -12.89
C CYS A 150 22.52 -9.22 -14.25
N THR A 151 23.11 -10.25 -14.86
CA THR A 151 23.49 -10.23 -16.28
C THR A 151 22.31 -9.86 -17.17
N GLN A 152 21.10 -10.27 -16.76
CA GLN A 152 19.86 -10.03 -17.47
C GLN A 152 19.27 -8.63 -17.23
N LEU A 153 19.71 -7.93 -16.17
CA LEU A 153 19.33 -6.54 -15.91
C LEU A 153 20.16 -5.54 -16.73
N PHE A 154 21.41 -5.88 -16.99
CA PHE A 154 22.38 -5.02 -17.68
C PHE A 154 22.71 -5.48 -19.10
N ALA A 155 21.89 -6.39 -19.66
CA ALA A 155 22.12 -6.91 -20.99
C ALA A 155 22.20 -5.77 -22.03
N ASP A 156 23.33 -5.69 -22.70
CA ASP A 156 23.58 -4.68 -23.73
C ASP A 156 23.45 -3.20 -23.29
N ILE A 157 23.60 -2.89 -21.98
CA ILE A 157 23.50 -1.51 -21.47
C ILE A 157 24.53 -0.58 -22.11
N ASP A 158 25.69 -1.10 -22.53
CA ASP A 158 26.75 -0.33 -23.18
C ASP A 158 26.52 -0.15 -24.70
N LYS A 159 25.37 -0.62 -25.23
CA LYS A 159 24.97 -0.51 -26.64
C LYS A 159 23.85 0.51 -26.87
N ASP A 160 23.78 1.54 -26.07
CA ASP A 160 22.77 2.60 -26.18
C ASP A 160 21.32 2.10 -26.16
N THR A 161 21.06 1.01 -25.43
CA THR A 161 19.74 0.37 -25.35
C THR A 161 18.73 1.15 -24.52
N VAL A 162 19.20 2.00 -23.61
CA VAL A 162 18.42 2.88 -22.74
C VAL A 162 19.04 4.28 -22.72
N ASP A 163 18.24 5.27 -22.30
CA ASP A 163 18.70 6.66 -22.21
C ASP A 163 19.50 6.87 -20.93
N PHE A 164 20.51 7.75 -21.02
CA PHE A 164 21.33 8.19 -19.90
C PHE A 164 21.12 9.68 -19.65
N VAL A 165 21.01 10.04 -18.39
CA VAL A 165 20.89 11.43 -17.92
C VAL A 165 22.05 11.77 -16.98
N ASP A 166 22.32 13.05 -16.81
CA ASP A 166 23.28 13.49 -15.82
C ASP A 166 22.73 13.23 -14.41
N ASN A 167 23.61 12.83 -13.48
CA ASN A 167 23.27 12.70 -12.07
C ASN A 167 22.99 14.11 -11.46
N TYR A 168 22.68 14.15 -10.16
CA TYR A 168 22.28 15.38 -9.45
C TYR A 168 23.31 16.53 -9.49
N ASP A 169 24.61 16.24 -9.69
CA ASP A 169 25.70 17.23 -9.75
C ASP A 169 26.37 17.29 -11.15
N SER A 170 25.82 16.62 -12.13
CA SER A 170 26.31 16.55 -13.52
C SER A 170 27.76 16.04 -13.66
N THR A 171 28.25 15.28 -12.70
CA THR A 171 29.61 14.70 -12.73
C THR A 171 29.68 13.35 -13.43
N VAL A 172 28.61 12.58 -13.42
CA VAL A 172 28.50 11.25 -14.03
C VAL A 172 27.13 11.04 -14.65
N LYS A 173 27.03 10.13 -15.59
CA LYS A 173 25.75 9.75 -16.20
C LYS A 173 25.16 8.50 -15.52
N GLU A 174 23.84 8.48 -15.41
CA GLU A 174 23.07 7.35 -14.90
C GLU A 174 21.98 6.93 -15.89
N PRO A 175 21.65 5.62 -15.97
CA PRO A 175 20.59 5.16 -16.85
C PRO A 175 19.21 5.56 -16.29
N THR A 176 18.31 5.98 -17.16
CA THR A 176 16.91 6.27 -16.79
C THR A 176 16.16 4.99 -16.43
N LEU A 177 16.39 3.91 -17.16
CA LEU A 177 15.84 2.57 -16.96
C LEU A 177 16.96 1.52 -17.14
N LEU A 178 16.78 0.31 -16.63
CA LEU A 178 17.66 -0.82 -16.95
C LEU A 178 17.08 -1.63 -18.12
N PRO A 179 17.91 -2.10 -19.08
CA PRO A 179 17.46 -2.85 -20.25
C PRO A 179 17.11 -4.31 -19.92
N VAL A 180 16.22 -4.49 -18.93
CA VAL A 180 15.86 -5.79 -18.37
C VAL A 180 15.31 -6.75 -19.43
N THR A 181 15.77 -7.99 -19.42
CA THR A 181 15.40 -9.01 -20.42
C THR A 181 14.21 -9.87 -20.00
N PHE A 182 13.63 -9.63 -18.82
CA PHE A 182 12.41 -10.27 -18.31
C PHE A 182 11.58 -9.25 -17.53
N PRO A 183 10.25 -9.45 -17.39
CA PRO A 183 9.36 -8.51 -16.69
C PRO A 183 9.57 -8.50 -15.18
N SER A 184 10.68 -7.91 -14.72
CA SER A 184 11.09 -7.87 -13.31
C SER A 184 10.08 -7.17 -12.41
N VAL A 185 9.22 -6.31 -12.96
CA VAL A 185 8.13 -5.60 -12.26
C VAL A 185 7.11 -6.57 -11.63
N LEU A 186 6.92 -7.76 -12.21
CA LEU A 186 6.02 -8.81 -11.70
C LEU A 186 6.74 -9.95 -10.97
N VAL A 187 8.06 -10.06 -11.10
CA VAL A 187 8.81 -11.18 -10.50
C VAL A 187 9.07 -10.99 -9.02
N ASN A 188 9.25 -9.75 -8.58
CA ASN A 188 9.47 -9.43 -7.18
C ASN A 188 8.39 -8.49 -6.65
N ASN A 189 8.00 -8.70 -5.38
CA ASN A 189 7.09 -7.81 -4.69
C ASN A 189 7.66 -6.40 -4.57
N ASN A 190 6.82 -5.40 -4.80
CA ASN A 190 7.20 -4.00 -4.69
C ASN A 190 6.11 -3.21 -3.96
N THR A 191 6.45 -2.65 -2.81
CA THR A 191 5.56 -1.81 -2.03
C THR A 191 6.10 -0.39 -1.98
N GLY A 192 5.29 0.59 -2.33
CA GLY A 192 5.64 2.01 -2.32
C GLY A 192 4.50 2.87 -1.79
N ILE A 193 4.82 3.79 -0.88
CA ILE A 193 3.87 4.75 -0.34
C ILE A 193 4.29 6.13 -0.80
N ALA A 194 3.45 6.75 -1.63
CA ALA A 194 3.63 8.10 -2.13
C ALA A 194 2.56 9.04 -1.55
N VAL A 195 2.60 10.29 -1.95
CA VAL A 195 1.60 11.28 -1.56
C VAL A 195 0.35 11.11 -2.42
N GLY A 196 -0.76 10.76 -1.80
CA GLY A 196 -2.06 10.59 -2.49
C GLY A 196 -2.20 9.28 -3.28
N MET A 197 -1.15 8.45 -3.36
CA MET A 197 -1.21 7.15 -4.02
C MET A 197 -0.20 6.15 -3.43
N ALA A 198 -0.43 4.87 -3.69
CA ALA A 198 0.46 3.80 -3.27
C ALA A 198 0.61 2.78 -4.40
N SER A 199 1.69 2.01 -4.34
CA SER A 199 1.90 0.82 -5.16
C SER A 199 2.09 -0.37 -4.24
N ASN A 200 1.44 -1.49 -4.56
CA ASN A 200 1.65 -2.76 -3.88
C ASN A 200 1.51 -3.89 -4.91
N ILE A 201 2.63 -4.30 -5.46
CA ILE A 201 2.71 -5.33 -6.50
C ILE A 201 3.14 -6.62 -5.82
N CYS A 202 2.36 -7.69 -5.97
CA CYS A 202 2.76 -9.03 -5.53
C CYS A 202 3.77 -9.63 -6.52
N SER A 203 4.57 -10.57 -6.02
CA SER A 203 5.49 -11.34 -6.85
C SER A 203 4.80 -12.54 -7.51
N PHE A 204 5.31 -12.93 -8.69
CA PHE A 204 4.92 -14.12 -9.41
C PHE A 204 6.16 -14.95 -9.75
N ASN A 205 5.96 -16.24 -9.98
CA ASN A 205 7.05 -17.14 -10.35
C ASN A 205 7.73 -16.69 -11.66
N LEU A 206 9.06 -16.63 -11.67
CA LEU A 206 9.85 -16.15 -12.81
C LEU A 206 9.55 -16.92 -14.10
N ALA A 207 9.47 -18.25 -14.00
CA ALA A 207 9.24 -19.09 -15.18
C ALA A 207 7.82 -18.88 -15.74
N GLU A 208 6.80 -18.77 -14.87
CA GLU A 208 5.43 -18.47 -15.25
C GLU A 208 5.32 -17.08 -15.92
N VAL A 209 5.94 -16.06 -15.37
CA VAL A 209 5.95 -14.69 -15.95
C VAL A 209 6.60 -14.70 -17.33
N CYS A 210 7.75 -15.38 -17.48
CA CYS A 210 8.43 -15.49 -18.76
C CYS A 210 7.59 -16.23 -19.81
N GLU A 211 6.95 -17.36 -19.44
CA GLU A 211 6.11 -18.12 -20.35
C GLU A 211 4.84 -17.35 -20.75
N THR A 212 4.17 -16.71 -19.78
CA THR A 212 3.00 -15.85 -20.03
C THR A 212 3.34 -14.72 -20.99
N THR A 213 4.48 -14.06 -20.77
CA THR A 213 4.95 -12.99 -21.66
C THR A 213 5.24 -13.52 -23.07
N ALA A 214 5.91 -14.67 -23.16
CA ALA A 214 6.20 -15.31 -24.43
C ALA A 214 4.93 -15.77 -25.17
N ALA A 215 3.92 -16.21 -24.43
CA ALA A 215 2.61 -16.57 -24.98
C ALA A 215 1.87 -15.34 -25.51
N LEU A 216 1.80 -14.24 -24.75
CA LEU A 216 1.17 -12.98 -25.17
C LEU A 216 1.84 -12.34 -26.39
N ILE A 217 3.16 -12.43 -26.53
CA ILE A 217 3.87 -11.94 -27.72
C ILE A 217 3.45 -12.70 -28.98
N ARG A 218 3.14 -14.00 -28.86
CA ARG A 218 2.73 -14.84 -29.98
C ARG A 218 1.25 -14.74 -30.28
N ASP A 219 0.43 -14.68 -29.24
CA ASP A 219 -1.02 -14.59 -29.28
C ASP A 219 -1.50 -13.50 -28.30
N PRO A 220 -1.84 -12.32 -28.81
CA PRO A 220 -2.35 -11.23 -27.97
C PRO A 220 -3.61 -11.56 -27.18
N GLU A 221 -4.39 -12.57 -27.64
CA GLU A 221 -5.62 -13.00 -26.96
C GLU A 221 -5.38 -14.14 -25.94
N HIS A 222 -4.11 -14.55 -25.74
CA HIS A 222 -3.78 -15.60 -24.78
C HIS A 222 -4.37 -15.32 -23.39
N ASN A 223 -5.03 -16.32 -22.80
CA ASN A 223 -5.57 -16.20 -21.45
C ASN A 223 -4.46 -16.32 -20.41
N ILE A 224 -4.25 -15.26 -19.62
CA ILE A 224 -3.16 -15.18 -18.63
C ILE A 224 -3.23 -16.31 -17.60
N ALA A 225 -4.45 -16.69 -17.16
CA ALA A 225 -4.64 -17.73 -16.15
C ALA A 225 -4.15 -19.13 -16.59
N ASP A 226 -3.94 -19.35 -17.90
CA ASP A 226 -3.47 -20.64 -18.40
C ASP A 226 -1.95 -20.83 -18.17
N THR A 227 -1.20 -19.75 -18.00
CA THR A 227 0.26 -19.77 -17.82
C THR A 227 0.74 -19.09 -16.57
N LEU A 228 -0.03 -18.18 -15.98
CA LEU A 228 0.25 -17.52 -14.70
C LEU A 228 -0.76 -18.00 -13.65
N ILE A 229 -0.35 -18.93 -12.80
CA ILE A 229 -1.27 -19.65 -11.91
C ILE A 229 -1.81 -18.73 -10.81
N ALA A 230 -0.92 -18.11 -10.05
CA ALA A 230 -1.25 -17.22 -8.92
C ALA A 230 0.01 -16.49 -8.44
N PRO A 231 -0.09 -15.48 -7.55
CA PRO A 231 1.06 -14.91 -6.85
C PRO A 231 1.93 -15.97 -6.17
N ASP A 232 3.25 -15.75 -6.16
CA ASP A 232 4.25 -16.59 -5.52
C ASP A 232 5.11 -15.70 -4.60
N PHE A 233 5.18 -16.03 -3.31
CA PHE A 233 5.79 -15.18 -2.31
C PHE A 233 7.13 -15.74 -1.80
N PRO A 234 8.11 -14.87 -1.45
CA PRO A 234 9.43 -15.29 -0.99
C PRO A 234 9.42 -16.23 0.23
N GLY A 235 8.49 -15.98 1.17
CA GLY A 235 8.31 -16.76 2.39
C GLY A 235 7.47 -18.03 2.24
N GLY A 236 6.99 -18.35 1.03
CA GLY A 236 6.11 -19.50 0.79
C GLY A 236 4.67 -19.26 1.29
N GLY A 237 4.15 -20.20 2.07
CA GLY A 237 2.77 -20.21 2.56
C GLY A 237 1.80 -20.92 1.62
N ILE A 238 0.53 -20.89 1.97
CA ILE A 238 -0.58 -21.54 1.23
C ILE A 238 -1.54 -20.45 0.77
N LEU A 239 -1.61 -20.22 -0.54
CA LEU A 239 -2.54 -19.26 -1.15
C LEU A 239 -3.91 -19.92 -1.32
N LEU A 240 -4.95 -19.30 -0.80
CA LEU A 240 -6.32 -19.72 -0.99
C LEU A 240 -6.81 -19.23 -2.35
N TYR A 241 -7.05 -20.16 -3.27
CA TYR A 241 -7.42 -19.83 -4.64
C TYR A 241 -8.83 -19.24 -4.72
N ASP A 242 -8.93 -18.02 -5.19
CA ASP A 242 -10.19 -17.36 -5.54
C ASP A 242 -10.09 -16.84 -6.97
N LYS A 243 -10.77 -17.54 -7.89
CA LYS A 243 -10.73 -17.22 -9.32
C LYS A 243 -11.22 -15.79 -9.59
N ALA A 244 -12.28 -15.35 -8.93
CA ALA A 244 -12.86 -14.03 -9.17
C ALA A 244 -11.91 -12.89 -8.76
N GLU A 245 -11.25 -13.01 -7.61
CA GLU A 245 -10.27 -12.03 -7.17
C GLU A 245 -9.00 -12.08 -8.01
N LEU A 246 -8.53 -13.26 -8.47
CA LEU A 246 -7.37 -13.37 -9.38
C LEU A 246 -7.67 -12.77 -10.75
N ASP A 247 -8.82 -13.07 -11.35
CA ASP A 247 -9.25 -12.48 -12.62
C ASP A 247 -9.35 -10.95 -12.54
N LYS A 248 -9.81 -10.43 -11.40
CA LYS A 248 -9.85 -9.00 -11.12
C LYS A 248 -8.43 -8.40 -11.00
N ILE A 249 -7.50 -9.07 -10.30
CA ILE A 249 -6.10 -8.63 -10.23
C ILE A 249 -5.46 -8.64 -11.62
N TYR A 250 -5.68 -9.69 -12.39
CA TYR A 250 -5.10 -9.82 -13.73
C TYR A 250 -5.64 -8.77 -14.71
N SER A 251 -6.90 -8.41 -14.58
CA SER A 251 -7.54 -7.41 -15.47
C SER A 251 -7.33 -5.96 -15.02
N THR A 252 -7.30 -5.68 -13.72
CA THR A 252 -7.32 -4.31 -13.21
C THR A 252 -6.11 -3.91 -12.38
N GLY A 253 -5.25 -4.84 -12.02
CA GLY A 253 -4.14 -4.64 -11.07
C GLY A 253 -4.59 -4.38 -9.62
N ARG A 254 -5.88 -4.60 -9.30
CA ARG A 254 -6.47 -4.38 -7.97
C ARG A 254 -7.24 -5.60 -7.50
N GLY A 255 -7.10 -5.92 -6.24
CA GLY A 255 -7.78 -7.04 -5.59
C GLY A 255 -7.04 -7.47 -4.36
N SER A 256 -7.35 -8.64 -3.83
CA SER A 256 -6.64 -9.19 -2.69
C SER A 256 -6.57 -10.70 -2.74
N VAL A 257 -5.45 -11.26 -2.29
CA VAL A 257 -5.28 -12.70 -2.15
C VAL A 257 -5.06 -13.05 -0.69
N ARG A 258 -5.62 -14.16 -0.24
CA ARG A 258 -5.42 -14.66 1.12
C ARG A 258 -4.32 -15.70 1.14
N VAL A 259 -3.42 -15.57 2.11
CA VAL A 259 -2.30 -16.49 2.30
C VAL A 259 -2.35 -17.01 3.74
N ARG A 260 -2.24 -18.31 3.89
CA ARG A 260 -2.12 -19.01 5.18
C ARG A 260 -0.70 -19.43 5.45
N SER A 261 -0.37 -19.50 6.73
CA SER A 261 0.86 -20.14 7.21
C SER A 261 0.86 -21.63 6.91
N ARG A 262 2.04 -22.16 6.59
CA ARG A 262 2.25 -23.61 6.56
C ARG A 262 2.64 -24.09 7.96
N TYR A 263 2.01 -25.15 8.41
CA TYR A 263 2.30 -25.73 9.72
C TYR A 263 2.37 -27.26 9.68
N HIS A 264 3.02 -27.82 10.65
CA HIS A 264 3.08 -29.25 10.90
C HIS A 264 2.74 -29.52 12.37
N TYR A 265 1.96 -30.60 12.64
CA TYR A 265 1.71 -31.04 14.00
C TYR A 265 2.67 -32.17 14.39
N ASP A 266 3.55 -31.88 15.33
CA ASP A 266 4.41 -32.88 15.95
C ASP A 266 3.66 -33.58 17.10
N LYS A 267 3.22 -34.84 16.83
CA LYS A 267 2.52 -35.66 17.81
C LYS A 267 3.38 -36.06 19.01
N SER A 268 4.70 -36.16 18.84
CA SER A 268 5.62 -36.62 19.89
C SER A 268 5.77 -35.54 20.97
N ASN A 269 5.86 -34.30 20.59
CA ASN A 269 6.00 -33.15 21.47
C ASN A 269 4.68 -32.44 21.75
N ASN A 270 3.59 -32.84 21.10
CA ASN A 270 2.27 -32.20 21.18
C ASN A 270 2.31 -30.70 20.89
N CYS A 271 3.02 -30.32 19.82
CA CYS A 271 3.16 -28.94 19.41
C CYS A 271 2.84 -28.74 17.93
N LEU A 272 2.49 -27.50 17.59
CA LEU A 272 2.33 -27.01 16.22
C LEU A 272 3.60 -26.27 15.82
N GLU A 273 4.23 -26.70 14.76
CA GLU A 273 5.42 -26.07 14.18
C GLU A 273 5.02 -25.29 12.92
N ILE A 274 5.18 -23.97 12.94
CA ILE A 274 4.88 -23.09 11.82
C ILE A 274 6.19 -22.76 11.12
N THR A 275 6.29 -23.12 9.84
CA THR A 275 7.51 -22.98 9.04
C THR A 275 7.45 -21.91 7.97
N GLU A 276 6.25 -21.49 7.56
CA GLU A 276 6.04 -20.43 6.57
C GLU A 276 4.89 -19.55 7.05
N ILE A 277 5.00 -18.24 6.85
CA ILE A 277 4.00 -17.26 7.27
C ILE A 277 3.60 -16.34 6.10
N PRO A 278 2.42 -15.68 6.17
CA PRO A 278 2.00 -14.72 5.15
C PRO A 278 3.03 -13.61 4.93
N PRO A 279 3.18 -13.09 3.71
CA PRO A 279 4.16 -12.05 3.37
C PRO A 279 3.91 -10.70 4.06
N THR A 280 2.74 -10.53 4.66
CA THR A 280 2.31 -9.32 5.40
C THR A 280 2.55 -9.41 6.90
N ALA A 281 2.98 -10.58 7.40
CA ALA A 281 3.15 -10.86 8.82
C ALA A 281 4.63 -10.98 9.21
N THR A 282 4.93 -10.77 10.49
CA THR A 282 6.21 -11.13 11.12
C THR A 282 5.97 -12.09 12.27
N VAL A 283 6.99 -12.88 12.62
CA VAL A 283 6.90 -13.87 13.70
C VAL A 283 6.46 -13.20 15.00
N GLU A 284 7.05 -12.06 15.34
CA GLU A 284 6.75 -11.33 16.57
C GLU A 284 5.32 -10.77 16.58
N ALA A 285 4.82 -10.26 15.44
CA ALA A 285 3.45 -9.77 15.34
C ALA A 285 2.41 -10.89 15.55
N ILE A 286 2.73 -12.10 15.07
CA ILE A 286 1.91 -13.29 15.30
C ILE A 286 1.94 -13.66 16.79
N MET A 287 3.14 -13.73 17.39
CA MET A 287 3.33 -14.04 18.80
C MET A 287 2.61 -13.05 19.70
N ASP A 288 2.82 -11.75 19.50
CA ASP A 288 2.15 -10.69 20.25
C ASP A 288 0.63 -10.84 20.20
N LYS A 289 0.09 -11.12 19.01
CA LYS A 289 -1.35 -11.32 18.84
C LYS A 289 -1.90 -12.54 19.54
N ILE A 290 -1.17 -13.66 19.53
CA ILE A 290 -1.54 -14.89 20.25
C ILE A 290 -1.53 -14.62 21.77
N VAL A 291 -0.49 -13.97 22.29
CA VAL A 291 -0.38 -13.58 23.70
C VAL A 291 -1.57 -12.71 24.14
N ASP A 292 -1.96 -11.74 23.32
CA ASP A 292 -3.13 -10.90 23.60
C ASP A 292 -4.43 -11.71 23.67
N LEU A 293 -4.60 -12.67 22.74
CA LEU A 293 -5.78 -13.55 22.74
C LEU A 293 -5.82 -14.48 23.95
N ILE A 294 -4.67 -14.95 24.44
CA ILE A 294 -4.56 -15.75 25.66
C ILE A 294 -4.93 -14.88 26.88
N LYS A 295 -4.39 -13.66 26.98
CA LYS A 295 -4.73 -12.71 28.06
C LYS A 295 -6.22 -12.37 28.10
N LEU A 296 -6.85 -12.26 26.93
CA LEU A 296 -8.29 -12.02 26.78
C LEU A 296 -9.14 -13.29 27.04
N GLY A 297 -8.53 -14.43 27.33
CA GLY A 297 -9.23 -15.70 27.59
C GLY A 297 -9.86 -16.33 26.35
N LYS A 298 -9.60 -15.81 25.15
CA LYS A 298 -10.15 -16.31 23.89
C LYS A 298 -9.47 -17.58 23.40
N ILE A 299 -8.21 -17.78 23.75
CA ILE A 299 -7.43 -18.99 23.47
C ILE A 299 -6.94 -19.54 24.80
N ARG A 300 -7.32 -20.78 25.10
CA ARG A 300 -6.97 -21.47 26.35
C ARG A 300 -6.17 -22.75 26.10
N GLU A 301 -6.09 -23.17 24.87
CA GLU A 301 -5.54 -24.44 24.38
C GLU A 301 -4.01 -24.44 24.30
N ILE A 302 -3.36 -23.26 24.32
CA ILE A 302 -1.91 -23.09 24.23
C ILE A 302 -1.29 -23.12 25.63
N SER A 303 -0.21 -23.88 25.81
CA SER A 303 0.59 -23.90 27.04
C SER A 303 1.80 -23.02 27.00
N ASP A 304 2.54 -23.02 25.88
CA ASP A 304 3.74 -22.20 25.65
C ASP A 304 3.91 -21.88 24.16
N MET A 305 4.78 -20.92 23.84
CA MET A 305 5.09 -20.52 22.48
C MET A 305 6.53 -20.03 22.40
N ARG A 306 7.29 -20.55 21.43
CA ARG A 306 8.72 -20.25 21.26
C ARG A 306 9.05 -19.96 19.81
N ASP A 307 9.89 -18.96 19.60
CA ASP A 307 10.57 -18.75 18.32
C ASP A 307 11.86 -19.58 18.30
N GLU A 308 11.87 -20.62 17.48
CA GLU A 308 13.00 -21.52 17.27
C GLU A 308 13.65 -21.30 15.89
N THR A 309 13.44 -20.14 15.30
CA THR A 309 13.99 -19.75 13.99
C THR A 309 15.53 -19.74 14.04
N ASP A 310 16.15 -20.47 13.14
CA ASP A 310 17.61 -20.61 13.03
C ASP A 310 18.10 -20.48 11.58
N LEU A 311 19.29 -20.98 11.31
CA LEU A 311 19.87 -21.01 9.96
C LEU A 311 19.12 -21.96 8.99
N GLY A 312 18.34 -22.90 9.52
CA GLY A 312 17.50 -23.82 8.74
C GLY A 312 16.21 -23.17 8.23
N GLY A 313 15.83 -22.04 8.77
CA GLY A 313 14.63 -21.30 8.37
C GLY A 313 13.74 -20.88 9.54
N LEU A 314 12.57 -20.33 9.19
CA LEU A 314 11.55 -19.94 10.15
C LEU A 314 10.97 -21.17 10.86
N LYS A 315 10.89 -21.11 12.19
CA LYS A 315 10.24 -22.11 13.02
C LYS A 315 9.62 -21.47 14.26
N LEU A 316 8.31 -21.28 14.24
CA LEU A 316 7.54 -20.86 15.40
C LEU A 316 6.83 -22.09 15.99
N THR A 317 7.17 -22.47 17.22
CA THR A 317 6.63 -23.64 17.90
C THR A 317 5.57 -23.21 18.92
N ILE A 318 4.38 -23.81 18.85
CA ILE A 318 3.26 -23.57 19.74
C ILE A 318 2.92 -24.88 20.46
N ASP A 319 3.20 -24.94 21.76
CA ASP A 319 2.91 -26.11 22.59
C ASP A 319 1.42 -26.17 22.96
N CYS A 320 0.78 -27.29 22.64
CA CYS A 320 -0.62 -27.50 22.92
C CYS A 320 -0.82 -28.11 24.32
N LYS A 321 -1.93 -27.76 25.01
CA LYS A 321 -2.34 -28.44 26.20
C LYS A 321 -2.85 -29.87 25.89
N ARG A 322 -2.78 -30.74 26.83
CA ARG A 322 -3.29 -32.13 26.68
C ARG A 322 -4.78 -32.13 26.33
N GLY A 323 -5.15 -32.91 25.31
CA GLY A 323 -6.53 -33.01 24.83
C GLY A 323 -6.98 -31.92 23.87
N THR A 324 -6.07 -31.01 23.44
CA THR A 324 -6.35 -30.02 22.38
C THR A 324 -6.38 -30.72 21.03
N ASP A 325 -7.39 -30.39 20.23
CA ASP A 325 -7.45 -30.74 18.82
C ASP A 325 -6.61 -29.71 18.00
N PRO A 326 -5.50 -30.16 17.39
CA PRO A 326 -4.58 -29.24 16.70
C PRO A 326 -5.22 -28.54 15.50
N GLU A 327 -6.10 -29.24 14.75
CA GLU A 327 -6.72 -28.67 13.56
C GLU A 327 -7.72 -27.58 13.91
N LYS A 328 -8.55 -27.83 14.95
CA LYS A 328 -9.48 -26.81 15.45
C LYS A 328 -8.75 -25.60 16.02
N LEU A 329 -7.63 -25.83 16.73
CA LEU A 329 -6.81 -24.73 17.23
C LEU A 329 -6.25 -23.91 16.08
N MET A 330 -5.69 -24.54 15.04
CA MET A 330 -5.13 -23.82 13.88
C MET A 330 -6.20 -23.02 13.13
N GLN A 331 -7.40 -23.56 12.94
CA GLN A 331 -8.50 -22.82 12.32
C GLN A 331 -8.90 -21.59 13.14
N LYS A 332 -8.92 -21.73 14.47
CA LYS A 332 -9.17 -20.61 15.38
C LYS A 332 -8.06 -19.55 15.27
N LEU A 333 -6.81 -19.99 15.19
CA LEU A 333 -5.66 -19.12 15.01
C LEU A 333 -5.69 -18.40 13.64
N PHE A 334 -6.01 -19.07 12.54
CA PHE A 334 -6.18 -18.46 11.22
C PHE A 334 -7.23 -17.33 11.22
N ARG A 335 -8.35 -17.51 11.93
CA ARG A 335 -9.40 -16.48 11.99
C ARG A 335 -9.04 -15.27 12.86
N MET A 336 -8.16 -15.42 13.85
CA MET A 336 -7.95 -14.43 14.91
C MET A 336 -6.55 -13.79 14.89
N THR A 337 -5.63 -14.32 14.11
CA THR A 337 -4.21 -13.90 14.08
C THR A 337 -3.73 -13.70 12.65
N PRO A 338 -2.58 -13.06 12.43
CA PRO A 338 -1.96 -12.92 11.11
C PRO A 338 -1.38 -14.24 10.52
N LEU A 339 -1.67 -15.41 11.11
CA LEU A 339 -1.34 -16.70 10.49
C LEU A 339 -2.13 -16.97 9.20
N GLU A 340 -3.26 -16.32 9.00
CA GLU A 340 -3.90 -16.10 7.71
C GLU A 340 -4.08 -14.59 7.54
N ASP A 341 -3.58 -14.05 6.45
CA ASP A 341 -3.70 -12.63 6.16
C ASP A 341 -3.93 -12.37 4.68
N SER A 342 -4.38 -11.16 4.37
CA SER A 342 -4.75 -10.74 3.03
C SER A 342 -3.71 -9.78 2.46
N PHE A 343 -3.11 -10.14 1.33
CA PHE A 343 -2.25 -9.26 0.54
C PHE A 343 -3.10 -8.46 -0.44
N SER A 344 -3.20 -7.16 -0.23
CA SER A 344 -3.96 -6.25 -1.10
C SER A 344 -3.10 -5.79 -2.27
N CYS A 345 -3.50 -6.09 -3.49
CA CYS A 345 -2.83 -5.68 -4.72
C CYS A 345 -3.26 -4.29 -5.19
N ASN A 346 -2.30 -3.50 -5.64
CA ASN A 346 -2.49 -2.22 -6.32
C ASN A 346 -1.29 -1.98 -7.25
N PHE A 347 -1.38 -2.42 -8.50
CA PHE A 347 -0.28 -2.43 -9.45
C PHE A 347 -0.09 -1.05 -10.09
N ASN A 348 0.38 -0.11 -9.28
CA ASN A 348 0.67 1.24 -9.72
C ASN A 348 2.13 1.33 -10.17
N VAL A 349 2.35 1.65 -11.44
CA VAL A 349 3.67 1.68 -12.09
C VAL A 349 3.81 2.99 -12.85
N LEU A 350 5.01 3.52 -12.96
CA LEU A 350 5.31 4.67 -13.82
C LEU A 350 5.53 4.19 -15.26
N ILE A 351 4.72 4.73 -16.17
CA ILE A 351 4.90 4.56 -17.61
C ILE A 351 5.21 5.93 -18.20
N ALA A 352 6.41 6.08 -18.75
CA ALA A 352 6.91 7.36 -19.24
C ALA A 352 6.73 8.52 -18.23
N GLY A 353 7.06 8.26 -16.95
CA GLY A 353 6.97 9.23 -15.87
C GLY A 353 5.56 9.49 -15.32
N SER A 354 4.52 8.82 -15.83
CA SER A 354 3.13 8.98 -15.39
C SER A 354 2.67 7.75 -14.61
N PRO A 355 2.12 7.89 -13.39
CA PRO A 355 1.62 6.77 -12.62
C PRO A 355 0.33 6.21 -13.23
N ARG A 356 0.31 4.91 -13.48
CA ARG A 356 -0.83 4.17 -14.00
C ARG A 356 -1.05 2.89 -13.20
N VAL A 357 -2.31 2.57 -12.91
CA VAL A 357 -2.68 1.27 -12.33
C VAL A 357 -3.08 0.38 -13.48
N LEU A 358 -2.34 -0.70 -13.68
CA LEU A 358 -2.44 -1.59 -14.84
C LEU A 358 -2.69 -3.03 -14.39
N GLY A 359 -3.47 -3.77 -15.18
CA GLY A 359 -3.58 -5.21 -15.06
C GLY A 359 -2.30 -5.93 -15.50
N VAL A 360 -2.23 -7.24 -15.25
CA VAL A 360 -1.05 -8.03 -15.64
C VAL A 360 -0.82 -7.98 -17.15
N ARG A 361 -1.89 -8.10 -17.96
CA ARG A 361 -1.80 -8.02 -19.43
C ARG A 361 -1.19 -6.71 -19.89
N GLU A 362 -1.74 -5.59 -19.41
CA GLU A 362 -1.27 -4.26 -19.78
C GLU A 362 0.19 -4.03 -19.35
N LEU A 363 0.58 -4.51 -18.16
CA LEU A 363 1.97 -4.44 -17.70
C LEU A 363 2.92 -5.23 -18.59
N LEU A 364 2.53 -6.43 -19.03
CA LEU A 364 3.36 -7.25 -19.91
C LEU A 364 3.43 -6.67 -21.32
N GLU A 365 2.37 -6.04 -21.82
CA GLU A 365 2.36 -5.31 -23.09
C GLU A 365 3.27 -4.08 -23.06
N GLU A 366 3.19 -3.25 -22.02
CA GLU A 366 4.07 -2.08 -21.83
C GLU A 366 5.53 -2.51 -21.68
N TRP A 367 5.80 -3.58 -20.90
CA TRP A 367 7.14 -4.13 -20.80
C TRP A 367 7.64 -4.67 -22.16
N THR A 368 6.79 -5.34 -22.92
CA THR A 368 7.14 -5.87 -24.25
C THR A 368 7.47 -4.74 -25.22
N ALA A 369 6.71 -3.63 -25.19
CA ALA A 369 6.99 -2.46 -25.99
C ALA A 369 8.35 -1.85 -25.62
N PHE A 370 8.63 -1.67 -24.32
CA PHE A 370 9.93 -1.24 -23.82
C PHE A 370 11.06 -2.18 -24.26
N ARG A 371 10.88 -3.50 -24.12
CA ARG A 371 11.91 -4.47 -24.49
C ARG A 371 12.17 -4.50 -25.99
N ARG A 372 11.14 -4.37 -26.83
CA ARG A 372 11.28 -4.25 -28.30
C ARG A 372 12.20 -3.05 -28.66
N GLU A 373 12.00 -1.94 -27.98
CA GLU A 373 12.86 -0.75 -28.22
C GLU A 373 14.31 -1.01 -27.79
N CYS A 374 14.54 -1.61 -26.62
CA CYS A 374 15.89 -1.99 -26.19
C CYS A 374 16.59 -2.92 -27.21
N VAL A 375 15.89 -3.96 -27.68
CA VAL A 375 16.45 -4.91 -28.67
C VAL A 375 16.76 -4.20 -29.99
N ARG A 376 15.86 -3.35 -30.48
CA ARG A 376 16.07 -2.58 -31.72
C ARG A 376 17.27 -1.64 -31.62
N ARG A 377 17.38 -0.90 -30.52
CA ARG A 377 18.51 0.01 -30.27
C ARG A 377 19.83 -0.75 -30.18
N GLY A 378 19.86 -1.88 -29.48
CA GLY A 378 21.07 -2.73 -29.39
C GLY A 378 21.50 -3.26 -30.74
N ILE A 379 20.56 -3.79 -31.56
CA ILE A 379 20.86 -4.27 -32.93
C ILE A 379 21.32 -3.10 -33.81
N TYR A 380 20.68 -1.95 -33.71
CA TYR A 380 21.07 -0.74 -34.47
C TYR A 380 22.50 -0.28 -34.13
N PHE A 381 22.87 -0.31 -32.85
CA PHE A 381 24.22 0.03 -32.40
C PHE A 381 25.26 -0.92 -32.99
N ASP A 382 25.01 -2.23 -32.90
CA ASP A 382 25.90 -3.25 -33.48
C ASP A 382 25.98 -3.11 -35.02
N LEU A 383 24.84 -2.82 -35.66
CA LEU A 383 24.75 -2.59 -37.10
C LEU A 383 25.63 -1.39 -37.52
N GLN A 384 25.56 -0.26 -36.81
CA GLN A 384 26.39 0.92 -37.13
C GLN A 384 27.89 0.58 -36.97
N ARG A 385 28.29 -0.05 -35.90
CA ARG A 385 29.69 -0.47 -35.71
C ARG A 385 30.18 -1.42 -36.79
N LYS A 386 29.33 -2.37 -37.23
CA LYS A 386 29.68 -3.30 -38.32
C LYS A 386 29.77 -2.55 -39.67
N LYS A 387 28.89 -1.59 -39.92
CA LYS A 387 28.96 -0.75 -41.11
C LYS A 387 30.22 0.11 -41.14
N GLU A 388 30.59 0.73 -40.03
CA GLU A 388 31.84 1.47 -39.90
C GLU A 388 33.03 0.57 -40.18
N LYS A 389 33.08 -0.63 -39.57
CA LYS A 389 34.15 -1.57 -39.83
C LYS A 389 34.18 -2.06 -41.28
N LEU A 390 33.04 -2.37 -41.87
CA LEU A 390 32.95 -2.76 -43.30
C LEU A 390 33.46 -1.65 -44.20
N HIS A 391 33.09 -0.42 -43.90
CA HIS A 391 33.52 0.77 -44.65
C HIS A 391 35.05 0.92 -44.67
N LEU A 392 35.71 0.75 -43.50
CA LEU A 392 37.18 0.75 -43.42
C LEU A 392 37.80 -0.39 -44.21
N LEU A 393 37.25 -1.60 -44.09
CA LEU A 393 37.75 -2.76 -44.83
C LEU A 393 37.54 -2.68 -46.34
N GLN A 394 36.51 -2.00 -46.81
CA GLN A 394 36.28 -1.74 -48.22
C GLN A 394 37.30 -0.79 -48.81
N GLY A 395 37.72 0.24 -48.07
CA GLY A 395 38.82 1.10 -48.42
C GLY A 395 40.14 0.33 -48.51
N LEU A 396 40.40 -0.48 -47.50
CA LEU A 396 41.56 -1.38 -47.47
C LEU A 396 41.58 -2.33 -48.67
N LYS A 397 40.44 -2.94 -49.04
CA LYS A 397 40.34 -3.83 -50.20
C LYS A 397 40.79 -3.19 -51.50
N LYS A 398 40.40 -1.92 -51.73
CA LYS A 398 40.79 -1.14 -52.90
C LYS A 398 42.32 -1.01 -52.99
N ILE A 399 42.98 -0.76 -51.89
CA ILE A 399 44.43 -0.58 -51.79
C ILE A 399 45.16 -1.94 -51.92
N LEU A 400 44.62 -2.99 -51.29
CA LEU A 400 45.21 -4.32 -51.37
C LEU A 400 45.18 -4.90 -52.80
N LEU A 401 44.34 -4.39 -53.71
CA LEU A 401 44.32 -4.72 -55.14
C LEU A 401 45.51 -4.13 -55.88
N ASP A 402 46.13 -3.05 -55.42
CA ASP A 402 47.31 -2.39 -56.02
C ASP A 402 48.19 -1.77 -54.92
N ILE A 403 48.87 -2.64 -54.19
CA ILE A 403 49.73 -2.30 -53.04
C ILE A 403 50.92 -1.45 -53.51
N ASP A 404 51.48 -1.78 -54.68
CA ASP A 404 52.65 -1.08 -55.21
C ASP A 404 52.34 0.36 -55.47
N LYS A 405 51.13 0.68 -55.98
CA LYS A 405 50.65 2.04 -56.18
C LYS A 405 50.51 2.77 -54.84
N ALA A 406 49.98 2.14 -53.79
CA ALA A 406 49.86 2.73 -52.47
C ALA A 406 51.22 3.08 -51.86
N VAL A 407 52.16 2.12 -51.89
CA VAL A 407 53.53 2.35 -51.43
C VAL A 407 54.20 3.45 -52.21
N LYS A 408 53.99 3.50 -53.53
CA LYS A 408 54.54 4.54 -54.39
C LYS A 408 54.00 5.92 -54.01
N ILE A 409 52.66 6.09 -53.83
CA ILE A 409 52.06 7.35 -53.41
C ILE A 409 52.64 7.81 -52.08
N VAL A 410 52.68 6.97 -51.06
CA VAL A 410 53.23 7.33 -49.74
C VAL A 410 54.72 7.74 -49.83
N ARG A 411 55.50 7.08 -50.69
CA ARG A 411 56.94 7.29 -50.79
C ARG A 411 57.31 8.52 -51.66
N GLU A 412 56.46 8.87 -52.63
CA GLU A 412 56.67 10.04 -53.54
C GLU A 412 56.04 11.30 -53.01
N THR A 413 55.22 11.25 -51.95
CA THR A 413 54.62 12.45 -51.28
C THR A 413 55.72 13.14 -50.46
N GLU A 414 55.91 14.42 -50.65
CA GLU A 414 56.98 15.18 -49.96
C GLU A 414 56.59 15.59 -48.55
N GLU A 415 55.35 15.95 -48.31
CA GLU A 415 54.85 16.37 -46.99
C GLU A 415 53.91 15.32 -46.39
N GLU A 416 54.07 15.02 -45.09
CA GLU A 416 53.27 14.01 -44.34
C GLU A 416 51.75 14.31 -44.40
N VAL A 417 51.41 15.61 -44.36
CA VAL A 417 49.99 16.09 -44.39
C VAL A 417 49.30 15.78 -45.73
N GLU A 418 50.08 15.66 -46.83
CA GLU A 418 49.54 15.38 -48.16
C GLU A 418 49.33 13.89 -48.44
N VAL A 419 49.85 12.98 -47.59
CA VAL A 419 49.76 11.54 -47.80
C VAL A 419 48.30 11.08 -47.84
N ILE A 420 47.47 11.56 -46.93
CA ILE A 420 46.05 11.19 -46.87
C ILE A 420 45.29 11.71 -48.10
N PRO A 421 45.34 13.01 -48.48
CA PRO A 421 44.73 13.50 -49.70
C PRO A 421 45.19 12.76 -50.98
N ASN A 422 46.48 12.42 -51.08
CA ASN A 422 47.01 11.71 -52.24
C ASN A 422 46.51 10.24 -52.33
N LEU A 423 46.36 9.55 -51.17
CA LEU A 423 45.70 8.24 -51.12
C LEU A 423 44.23 8.32 -51.48
N MET A 424 43.53 9.31 -51.00
CA MET A 424 42.11 9.54 -51.35
C MET A 424 41.91 9.68 -52.85
N ILE A 425 42.70 10.53 -53.48
CA ILE A 425 42.64 10.77 -54.96
C ILE A 425 43.08 9.52 -55.71
N GLY A 426 44.15 8.88 -55.28
CA GLY A 426 44.74 7.73 -55.96
C GLY A 426 43.85 6.49 -56.01
N PHE A 427 43.04 6.29 -54.98
CA PHE A 427 42.20 5.08 -54.83
C PHE A 427 40.70 5.36 -54.81
N GLY A 428 40.27 6.63 -54.84
CA GLY A 428 38.87 6.99 -54.73
C GLY A 428 38.25 6.51 -53.42
N ILE A 429 38.98 6.77 -52.32
CA ILE A 429 38.55 6.47 -50.93
C ILE A 429 38.37 7.78 -50.16
N ASP A 430 37.63 7.75 -49.09
CA ASP A 430 37.48 8.92 -48.22
C ASP A 430 38.61 9.03 -47.18
N GLU A 431 38.59 10.14 -46.43
CA GLU A 431 39.63 10.48 -45.45
C GLU A 431 39.77 9.40 -44.37
N VAL A 432 38.64 8.90 -43.77
CA VAL A 432 38.64 7.89 -42.71
C VAL A 432 39.21 6.56 -43.21
N GLN A 433 38.91 6.19 -44.45
CA GLN A 433 39.49 4.99 -45.09
C GLN A 433 40.99 5.21 -45.39
N ALA A 434 41.39 6.39 -45.84
CA ALA A 434 42.79 6.68 -46.14
C ALA A 434 43.67 6.70 -44.88
N GLU A 435 43.20 7.30 -43.78
CA GLU A 435 43.87 7.27 -42.48
C GLU A 435 44.04 5.81 -41.98
N TYR A 436 42.94 5.03 -41.99
CA TYR A 436 43.01 3.61 -41.56
C TYR A 436 44.04 2.81 -42.34
N VAL A 437 44.18 3.09 -43.62
CA VAL A 437 45.12 2.40 -44.48
C VAL A 437 46.54 2.89 -44.26
N ALA A 438 46.76 4.19 -44.10
CA ALA A 438 48.09 4.77 -43.86
C ALA A 438 48.74 4.21 -42.58
N GLU A 439 47.93 3.89 -41.58
CA GLU A 439 48.38 3.31 -40.31
C GLU A 439 48.60 1.80 -40.36
N ILE A 440 48.43 1.13 -41.50
CA ILE A 440 48.56 -0.32 -41.60
C ILE A 440 50.00 -0.75 -41.43
N LYS A 441 50.22 -1.77 -40.61
CA LYS A 441 51.57 -2.30 -40.40
C LYS A 441 52.04 -3.06 -41.64
N LEU A 442 53.26 -2.84 -42.16
CA LEU A 442 53.84 -3.49 -43.35
C LEU A 442 53.70 -5.03 -43.32
N ARG A 443 53.81 -5.67 -42.12
CA ARG A 443 53.61 -7.10 -41.98
C ARG A 443 52.18 -7.58 -42.34
N HIS A 444 51.22 -6.71 -42.40
CA HIS A 444 49.82 -6.98 -42.74
C HIS A 444 49.54 -6.91 -44.25
N LEU A 445 50.51 -6.60 -45.05
CA LEU A 445 50.39 -6.57 -46.51
C LEU A 445 50.69 -7.94 -47.18
N ASN A 446 50.66 -9.04 -46.38
CA ASN A 446 50.86 -10.40 -46.90
C ASN A 446 49.57 -11.00 -47.44
N ARG A 447 49.72 -12.07 -48.26
CA ARG A 447 48.60 -12.75 -48.91
C ARG A 447 47.58 -13.34 -47.94
N GLU A 448 48.07 -13.89 -46.83
CA GLU A 448 47.19 -14.49 -45.81
C GLU A 448 46.28 -13.44 -45.15
N TYR A 449 46.83 -12.28 -44.82
CA TYR A 449 46.06 -11.18 -44.24
C TYR A 449 44.99 -10.64 -45.25
N ILE A 450 45.35 -10.54 -46.54
CA ILE A 450 44.43 -10.12 -47.58
C ILE A 450 43.23 -11.08 -47.70
N LEU A 451 43.50 -12.38 -47.78
CA LEU A 451 42.44 -13.37 -47.87
C LEU A 451 41.54 -13.33 -46.63
N LYS A 452 42.13 -13.25 -45.46
CA LYS A 452 41.38 -13.17 -44.19
C LYS A 452 40.47 -11.92 -44.13
N ARG A 453 40.93 -10.75 -44.64
CA ARG A 453 40.14 -9.55 -44.69
C ARG A 453 39.02 -9.60 -45.75
N THR A 454 39.24 -10.31 -46.82
CA THR A 454 38.22 -10.51 -47.83
C THR A 454 37.07 -11.42 -47.29
N GLU A 455 37.41 -12.52 -46.62
CA GLU A 455 36.44 -13.34 -45.93
C GLU A 455 35.65 -12.59 -44.85
N GLU A 456 36.36 -11.70 -44.11
CA GLU A 456 35.74 -10.87 -43.10
C GLU A 456 34.75 -9.85 -43.72
N ILE A 457 35.04 -9.27 -44.90
CA ILE A 457 34.13 -8.41 -45.63
C ILE A 457 32.85 -9.15 -46.04
N GLU A 458 32.98 -10.39 -46.54
CA GLU A 458 31.82 -11.20 -46.95
C GLU A 458 30.97 -11.55 -45.74
N SER A 459 31.58 -11.99 -44.61
CA SER A 459 30.85 -12.26 -43.34
C SER A 459 30.14 -11.04 -42.84
N LEU A 460 30.83 -9.90 -42.72
CA LEU A 460 30.22 -8.64 -42.26
C LEU A 460 29.07 -8.18 -43.16
N THR A 461 29.19 -8.36 -44.47
CA THR A 461 28.11 -7.99 -45.42
C THR A 461 26.87 -8.86 -45.15
N GLY A 462 27.04 -10.15 -44.93
CA GLY A 462 25.95 -11.08 -44.57
C GLY A 462 25.30 -10.71 -43.23
N GLU A 463 26.12 -10.48 -42.19
CA GLU A 463 25.65 -10.09 -40.87
C GLU A 463 24.89 -8.75 -40.88
N ILE A 464 25.37 -7.76 -41.63
CA ILE A 464 24.70 -6.46 -41.80
C ILE A 464 23.33 -6.66 -42.45
N ALA A 465 23.25 -7.46 -43.52
CA ALA A 465 21.99 -7.75 -44.20
C ALA A 465 20.98 -8.45 -43.28
N GLU A 466 21.43 -9.39 -42.46
CA GLU A 466 20.61 -10.08 -41.47
C GLU A 466 20.09 -9.12 -40.38
N MET A 467 20.97 -8.23 -39.88
CA MET A 467 20.57 -7.21 -38.89
C MET A 467 19.58 -6.22 -39.45
N GLU A 468 19.79 -5.73 -40.70
CA GLU A 468 18.84 -4.83 -41.37
C GLU A 468 17.47 -5.50 -41.59
N ASP A 469 17.46 -6.76 -42.00
CA ASP A 469 16.22 -7.53 -42.16
C ASP A 469 15.52 -7.78 -40.80
N THR A 470 16.29 -8.00 -39.72
CA THR A 470 15.76 -8.11 -38.37
C THR A 470 15.10 -6.80 -37.91
N LEU A 471 15.74 -5.66 -38.16
CA LEU A 471 15.20 -4.33 -37.81
C LEU A 471 13.93 -3.98 -38.60
N ARG A 472 13.78 -4.49 -39.85
CA ARG A 472 12.57 -4.29 -40.69
C ARG A 472 11.42 -5.20 -40.27
N SER A 473 11.69 -6.32 -39.58
CA SER A 473 10.70 -7.33 -39.24
C SER A 473 10.35 -7.34 -37.75
N PRO A 474 9.21 -6.79 -37.32
CA PRO A 474 8.77 -6.87 -35.93
C PRO A 474 8.73 -8.32 -35.39
N ARG A 475 8.32 -9.28 -36.26
CA ARG A 475 8.26 -10.71 -35.88
C ARG A 475 9.63 -11.28 -35.52
N LYS A 476 10.73 -10.85 -36.18
CA LYS A 476 12.08 -11.31 -35.83
C LYS A 476 12.52 -10.77 -34.48
N VAL A 477 12.23 -9.50 -34.20
CA VAL A 477 12.46 -8.90 -32.88
C VAL A 477 11.68 -9.65 -31.80
N ASP A 478 10.42 -9.93 -32.02
CA ASP A 478 9.59 -10.71 -31.11
C ASP A 478 10.15 -12.12 -30.87
N THR A 479 10.65 -12.77 -31.91
CA THR A 479 11.30 -14.09 -31.79
C THR A 479 12.53 -14.03 -30.91
N ILE A 480 13.34 -12.98 -31.01
CA ILE A 480 14.52 -12.77 -30.15
C ILE A 480 14.07 -12.66 -28.69
N ILE A 481 13.06 -11.85 -28.39
CA ILE A 481 12.54 -11.64 -27.04
C ILE A 481 11.99 -12.94 -26.47
N VAL A 482 11.19 -13.68 -27.22
CA VAL A 482 10.64 -14.98 -26.80
C VAL A 482 11.74 -15.99 -26.49
N ASN A 483 12.80 -16.05 -27.31
CA ASN A 483 13.93 -16.94 -27.06
C ASN A 483 14.72 -16.52 -25.80
N GLN A 484 14.91 -15.24 -25.57
CA GLN A 484 15.51 -14.71 -24.34
C GLN A 484 14.69 -15.10 -23.11
N LEU A 485 13.38 -14.89 -23.12
CA LEU A 485 12.47 -15.23 -22.01
C LEU A 485 12.54 -16.73 -21.68
N ARG A 486 12.54 -17.61 -22.70
CA ARG A 486 12.67 -19.05 -22.52
C ARG A 486 14.03 -19.48 -21.96
N ALA A 487 15.09 -18.85 -22.43
CA ALA A 487 16.42 -19.11 -21.89
C ALA A 487 16.51 -18.72 -20.42
N ILE A 488 15.94 -17.57 -20.04
CA ILE A 488 15.88 -17.09 -18.65
C ILE A 488 15.05 -18.03 -17.78
N ALA A 489 13.85 -18.42 -18.23
CA ALA A 489 13.02 -19.39 -17.53
C ALA A 489 13.74 -20.71 -17.28
N LYS A 490 14.52 -21.19 -18.25
CA LYS A 490 15.29 -22.43 -18.13
C LYS A 490 16.48 -22.29 -17.18
N GLU A 491 17.20 -21.17 -17.22
CA GLU A 491 18.43 -20.98 -16.45
C GLU A 491 18.18 -20.56 -15.00
N TYR A 492 17.19 -19.70 -14.78
CA TYR A 492 16.92 -19.07 -13.48
C TYR A 492 15.56 -19.44 -12.88
N GLY A 493 14.72 -20.16 -13.62
CA GLY A 493 13.42 -20.62 -13.11
C GLY A 493 13.59 -21.56 -11.92
N ALA A 494 12.75 -21.38 -10.92
CA ALA A 494 12.67 -22.24 -9.74
C ALA A 494 11.22 -22.71 -9.53
N PRO A 495 11.00 -23.84 -8.85
CA PRO A 495 9.66 -24.25 -8.43
C PRO A 495 9.00 -23.17 -7.60
N ARG A 496 7.65 -23.10 -7.64
CA ARG A 496 6.87 -22.22 -6.77
C ARG A 496 7.18 -22.50 -5.30
N LYS A 497 7.27 -21.44 -4.52
CA LYS A 497 7.37 -21.51 -3.06
C LYS A 497 6.00 -21.55 -2.40
N THR A 498 5.08 -20.73 -2.89
CA THR A 498 3.71 -20.67 -2.37
C THR A 498 2.86 -21.76 -2.98
N GLU A 499 2.31 -22.63 -2.15
CA GLU A 499 1.34 -23.65 -2.55
C GLU A 499 -0.02 -23.02 -2.86
N VAL A 500 -0.75 -23.56 -3.83
CA VAL A 500 -2.08 -23.07 -4.19
C VAL A 500 -3.13 -24.10 -3.77
N LEU A 501 -4.01 -23.70 -2.87
CA LEU A 501 -5.13 -24.52 -2.40
C LEU A 501 -6.40 -24.14 -3.16
N TYR A 502 -6.84 -25.01 -4.08
CA TYR A 502 -8.01 -24.78 -4.95
C TYR A 502 -9.36 -25.02 -4.25
N GLU A 503 -9.42 -25.97 -3.36
CA GLU A 503 -10.59 -26.26 -2.53
C GLU A 503 -10.27 -25.91 -1.09
N VAL A 504 -10.79 -24.80 -0.62
CA VAL A 504 -10.93 -24.60 0.81
C VAL A 504 -12.08 -25.51 1.20
N GLU A 505 -11.84 -26.61 1.94
CA GLU A 505 -12.91 -27.26 2.68
C GLU A 505 -13.65 -26.16 3.45
N GLN A 506 -14.82 -25.80 2.95
CA GLN A 506 -15.79 -25.08 3.72
C GLN A 506 -16.22 -26.09 4.80
N MET A 507 -15.39 -26.23 5.84
CA MET A 507 -15.93 -26.77 7.07
C MET A 507 -17.13 -25.87 7.38
N GLU A 508 -18.31 -26.51 7.45
CA GLU A 508 -19.52 -25.90 7.97
C GLU A 508 -19.09 -24.93 9.05
N GLU A 509 -19.48 -23.68 8.92
CA GLU A 509 -19.32 -22.72 9.99
C GLU A 509 -19.79 -23.45 11.22
N GLU A 510 -18.84 -23.83 12.14
CA GLU A 510 -19.29 -24.22 13.48
C GLU A 510 -20.20 -23.07 13.86
N PRO A 511 -21.47 -23.35 14.18
CA PRO A 511 -22.42 -22.30 14.49
C PRO A 511 -21.66 -21.41 15.47
N VAL A 512 -21.48 -20.14 15.10
CA VAL A 512 -20.95 -19.11 16.00
C VAL A 512 -21.60 -19.44 17.31
N GLU A 513 -20.80 -19.82 18.36
CA GLU A 513 -21.36 -20.21 19.66
C GLU A 513 -22.54 -19.29 19.88
N GLU A 514 -23.76 -19.80 19.69
CA GLU A 514 -24.95 -18.98 19.82
C GLU A 514 -24.82 -18.41 21.19
N VAL A 515 -24.53 -17.11 21.26
CA VAL A 515 -24.44 -16.40 22.51
C VAL A 515 -25.76 -16.74 23.19
N PRO A 516 -25.76 -17.50 24.31
CA PRO A 516 -26.99 -17.99 24.91
C PRO A 516 -27.88 -16.77 25.14
N ASP A 517 -29.00 -16.72 24.42
CA ASP A 517 -29.94 -15.62 24.53
C ASP A 517 -30.91 -15.89 25.66
N TYR A 518 -30.83 -15.07 26.67
CA TYR A 518 -31.69 -15.11 27.84
C TYR A 518 -32.07 -13.71 28.28
N PRO A 519 -33.22 -13.53 28.93
CA PRO A 519 -33.67 -12.21 29.37
C PRO A 519 -32.77 -11.66 30.47
N VAL A 520 -32.44 -10.37 30.35
CA VAL A 520 -31.64 -9.63 31.33
C VAL A 520 -32.20 -8.21 31.50
N ARG A 521 -31.96 -7.61 32.66
CA ARG A 521 -32.19 -6.17 32.88
C ARG A 521 -30.87 -5.47 32.97
N VAL A 522 -30.75 -4.38 32.21
CA VAL A 522 -29.53 -3.57 32.13
C VAL A 522 -29.76 -2.20 32.77
N PHE A 523 -28.72 -1.71 33.43
CA PHE A 523 -28.71 -0.43 34.13
C PHE A 523 -27.51 0.36 33.61
N PHE A 524 -27.73 1.64 33.29
CA PHE A 524 -26.66 2.55 32.93
C PHE A 524 -26.73 3.78 33.82
N THR A 525 -25.57 4.21 34.37
CA THR A 525 -25.51 5.30 35.35
C THR A 525 -24.95 6.57 34.75
N ARG A 526 -25.17 7.70 35.40
CA ARG A 526 -24.68 9.03 34.99
C ARG A 526 -23.15 9.10 34.95
N GLU A 527 -22.45 8.37 35.82
CA GLU A 527 -21.00 8.29 35.86
C GLU A 527 -20.42 7.26 34.88
N GLY A 528 -21.26 6.60 34.04
CA GLY A 528 -20.84 5.70 33.01
C GLY A 528 -20.59 4.26 33.45
N TYR A 529 -21.23 3.79 34.50
CA TYR A 529 -21.23 2.40 34.90
C TYR A 529 -22.38 1.65 34.23
N PHE A 530 -22.11 0.41 33.80
CA PHE A 530 -23.09 -0.48 33.20
C PHE A 530 -23.20 -1.78 34.02
N LYS A 531 -24.43 -2.23 34.23
CA LYS A 531 -24.72 -3.50 34.87
C LYS A 531 -25.68 -4.33 34.04
N LYS A 532 -25.46 -5.63 34.02
CA LYS A 532 -26.35 -6.62 33.44
C LYS A 532 -26.74 -7.60 34.57
N ILE A 533 -28.03 -7.74 34.85
CA ILE A 533 -28.54 -8.56 35.93
C ILE A 533 -29.63 -9.46 35.37
N THR A 534 -29.57 -10.76 35.67
CA THR A 534 -30.63 -11.71 35.32
C THR A 534 -31.88 -11.48 36.15
N PRO A 535 -33.11 -11.75 35.64
CA PRO A 535 -34.36 -11.59 36.39
C PRO A 535 -34.40 -12.38 37.69
N GLN A 536 -33.75 -13.55 37.73
CA GLN A 536 -33.64 -14.36 38.94
C GLN A 536 -32.77 -13.67 40.00
N SER A 537 -31.61 -13.12 39.61
CA SER A 537 -30.74 -12.40 40.53
C SER A 537 -31.39 -11.11 41.03
N LEU A 538 -32.18 -10.45 40.19
CA LEU A 538 -32.86 -9.20 40.51
C LEU A 538 -33.98 -9.42 41.57
N ARG A 539 -34.75 -10.51 41.46
CA ARG A 539 -35.79 -10.84 42.42
C ARG A 539 -35.28 -11.11 43.84
N MET A 540 -34.04 -11.55 43.95
CA MET A 540 -33.38 -11.84 45.23
C MET A 540 -32.53 -10.69 45.76
N SER A 541 -32.57 -9.53 45.11
CA SER A 541 -31.67 -8.40 45.37
C SER A 541 -32.41 -7.25 46.06
N GLY A 542 -31.69 -6.52 46.94
CA GLY A 542 -32.08 -5.23 47.49
C GLY A 542 -31.79 -4.07 46.52
N GLU A 543 -31.53 -2.91 47.07
CA GLU A 543 -31.18 -1.70 46.30
C GLU A 543 -29.90 -1.86 45.47
N GLN A 544 -29.83 -1.15 44.34
CA GLN A 544 -28.68 -1.15 43.46
C GLN A 544 -27.51 -0.40 44.09
N LYS A 545 -26.36 -1.04 44.25
CA LYS A 545 -25.15 -0.35 44.67
C LYS A 545 -24.62 0.57 43.57
N LEU A 546 -24.53 1.85 43.87
CA LEU A 546 -24.00 2.87 43.02
C LEU A 546 -22.72 3.50 43.61
N LYS A 547 -21.94 4.21 42.80
CA LYS A 547 -20.89 5.06 43.30
C LYS A 547 -21.49 6.21 44.06
N GLU A 548 -20.80 6.78 45.05
CA GLU A 548 -21.29 7.90 45.86
C GLU A 548 -21.59 9.11 44.95
N GLY A 549 -22.81 9.63 45.01
CA GLY A 549 -23.30 10.73 44.17
C GLY A 549 -23.72 10.36 42.75
N ASP A 550 -23.65 9.06 42.35
CA ASP A 550 -24.10 8.58 41.04
C ASP A 550 -25.62 8.26 41.07
N ALA A 551 -26.23 8.19 39.87
CA ALA A 551 -27.63 7.87 39.69
C ALA A 551 -27.85 7.03 38.43
N ILE A 552 -28.84 6.13 38.47
CA ILE A 552 -29.26 5.38 37.27
C ILE A 552 -29.95 6.37 36.33
N THR A 553 -29.47 6.44 35.10
CA THR A 553 -30.09 7.27 34.03
C THR A 553 -30.92 6.44 33.07
N GLN A 554 -30.59 5.19 32.88
CA GLN A 554 -31.32 4.27 32.00
C GLN A 554 -31.44 2.89 32.63
N GLU A 555 -32.65 2.34 32.62
CA GLU A 555 -32.97 1.00 33.05
C GLU A 555 -33.89 0.36 32.01
N MET A 556 -33.50 -0.81 31.48
CA MET A 556 -34.20 -1.45 30.37
C MET A 556 -34.17 -2.98 30.50
N ASP A 557 -35.30 -3.62 30.17
CA ASP A 557 -35.39 -5.08 29.98
C ASP A 557 -34.95 -5.40 28.53
N THR A 558 -34.11 -6.43 28.39
CA THR A 558 -33.56 -6.85 27.08
C THR A 558 -33.16 -8.33 27.14
N THR A 559 -32.49 -8.77 26.06
CA THR A 559 -31.87 -10.09 26.00
C THR A 559 -30.35 -10.00 25.91
N ASN A 560 -29.66 -11.07 26.26
CA ASN A 560 -28.21 -11.12 26.24
C ASN A 560 -27.61 -10.94 24.83
N ALA A 561 -28.36 -11.25 23.77
CA ALA A 561 -27.92 -11.09 22.39
C ALA A 561 -28.09 -9.65 21.83
N ALA A 562 -28.72 -8.74 22.59
CA ALA A 562 -28.99 -7.36 22.11
C ALA A 562 -27.70 -6.57 21.86
N GLU A 563 -27.78 -5.65 20.89
CA GLU A 563 -26.69 -4.74 20.52
C GLU A 563 -26.72 -3.48 21.39
N LEU A 564 -25.53 -2.95 21.71
CA LEU A 564 -25.32 -1.74 22.50
C LEU A 564 -24.51 -0.71 21.72
N MET A 565 -24.89 0.55 21.86
CA MET A 565 -24.07 1.69 21.42
C MET A 565 -23.98 2.72 22.54
N PHE A 566 -22.73 3.07 22.93
CA PHE A 566 -22.47 4.13 23.90
C PHE A 566 -21.99 5.39 23.19
N PHE A 567 -22.84 6.44 23.23
CA PHE A 567 -22.52 7.76 22.71
C PHE A 567 -21.78 8.57 23.75
N THR A 568 -20.71 9.28 23.33
CA THR A 568 -19.81 9.98 24.24
C THR A 568 -19.90 11.49 24.11
N ASN A 569 -19.45 12.21 25.14
CA ASN A 569 -19.37 13.66 25.16
C ASN A 569 -18.55 14.29 24.01
N LEU A 570 -17.66 13.51 23.37
CA LEU A 570 -16.83 13.95 22.24
C LEU A 570 -17.44 13.65 20.85
N GLY A 571 -18.73 13.27 20.79
CA GLY A 571 -19.43 12.98 19.53
C GLY A 571 -18.96 11.69 18.86
N GLN A 572 -18.52 10.75 19.64
CA GLN A 572 -18.13 9.41 19.20
C GLN A 572 -19.16 8.38 19.66
N VAL A 573 -19.16 7.19 19.05
CA VAL A 573 -19.96 6.06 19.52
C VAL A 573 -19.15 4.79 19.53
N TYR A 574 -19.30 4.03 20.63
CA TYR A 574 -18.69 2.72 20.82
C TYR A 574 -19.75 1.64 20.72
N LYS A 575 -19.52 0.66 19.84
CA LYS A 575 -20.42 -0.48 19.59
C LYS A 575 -19.98 -1.68 20.42
N SER A 576 -20.93 -2.34 21.06
CA SER A 576 -20.75 -3.53 21.88
C SER A 576 -22.01 -4.38 21.84
N ARG A 577 -22.03 -5.48 22.60
CA ARG A 577 -23.20 -6.33 22.83
C ARG A 577 -23.41 -6.53 24.32
N VAL A 578 -24.62 -6.78 24.70
CA VAL A 578 -24.96 -7.10 26.11
C VAL A 578 -24.16 -8.31 26.58
N ALA A 579 -23.96 -9.29 25.73
CA ALA A 579 -23.13 -10.48 26.00
C ALA A 579 -21.63 -10.21 26.27
N GLU A 580 -21.11 -9.06 25.88
CA GLU A 580 -19.71 -8.70 26.16
C GLU A 580 -19.50 -8.25 27.63
N PHE A 581 -20.59 -8.07 28.38
CA PHE A 581 -20.59 -7.74 29.79
C PHE A 581 -21.01 -8.96 30.64
N GLU A 582 -20.36 -9.12 31.77
CA GLU A 582 -20.67 -10.24 32.67
C GLU A 582 -21.99 -10.03 33.45
N ASP A 583 -22.68 -11.12 33.77
CA ASP A 583 -23.84 -11.06 34.66
C ASP A 583 -23.39 -10.64 36.07
N THR A 584 -24.00 -9.60 36.60
CA THR A 584 -23.67 -9.02 37.92
C THR A 584 -24.81 -9.17 38.91
N LYS A 585 -24.58 -8.75 40.16
CA LYS A 585 -25.58 -8.64 41.23
C LYS A 585 -25.85 -7.20 41.57
N ALA A 586 -27.01 -6.88 42.15
CA ALA A 586 -27.34 -5.51 42.59
C ALA A 586 -26.29 -4.92 43.55
N SER A 587 -25.63 -5.76 44.36
CA SER A 587 -24.61 -5.36 45.33
C SER A 587 -23.25 -4.99 44.73
N VAL A 588 -23.06 -5.12 43.42
CA VAL A 588 -21.81 -4.77 42.67
C VAL A 588 -22.02 -3.49 41.91
N MET A 589 -20.96 -2.68 41.74
CA MET A 589 -21.04 -1.39 40.97
C MET A 589 -21.21 -1.59 39.44
N GLY A 590 -20.84 -2.75 38.90
CA GLY A 590 -20.84 -3.04 37.49
C GLY A 590 -19.55 -2.60 36.79
N ASP A 591 -19.54 -2.70 35.46
CA ASP A 591 -18.39 -2.37 34.61
C ASP A 591 -18.35 -0.85 34.33
N TYR A 592 -17.19 -0.22 34.50
CA TYR A 592 -16.97 1.17 34.03
C TYR A 592 -16.75 1.15 32.51
N VAL A 593 -17.73 1.65 31.75
CA VAL A 593 -17.81 1.53 30.29
C VAL A 593 -16.59 2.11 29.60
N ALA A 594 -16.10 3.26 30.07
CA ALA A 594 -14.94 3.90 29.44
C ALA A 594 -13.66 3.04 29.49
N SER A 595 -13.40 2.37 30.61
CA SER A 595 -12.29 1.42 30.73
C SER A 595 -12.55 0.12 29.96
N LYS A 596 -13.77 -0.41 30.02
CA LYS A 596 -14.14 -1.66 29.36
C LYS A 596 -14.02 -1.60 27.84
N LEU A 597 -14.40 -0.47 27.26
CA LEU A 597 -14.39 -0.25 25.79
C LEU A 597 -13.14 0.50 25.29
N GLY A 598 -12.19 0.84 26.17
CA GLY A 598 -10.95 1.54 25.80
C GLY A 598 -11.22 2.92 25.22
N MET A 599 -12.07 3.72 25.86
CA MET A 599 -12.37 5.10 25.43
C MET A 599 -11.15 6.00 25.61
N ASP A 600 -11.08 7.08 24.83
CA ASP A 600 -9.98 8.03 24.88
C ASP A 600 -9.96 8.83 26.21
N ALA A 601 -8.82 9.42 26.57
CA ALA A 601 -8.69 10.21 27.80
C ALA A 601 -9.68 11.39 27.81
N GLY A 602 -10.48 11.50 28.87
CA GLY A 602 -11.51 12.54 29.02
C GLY A 602 -12.83 12.26 28.28
N GLU A 603 -12.96 11.11 27.64
CA GLU A 603 -14.18 10.67 26.99
C GLU A 603 -15.09 9.95 28.00
N VAL A 604 -16.35 10.38 28.05
CA VAL A 604 -17.35 9.84 28.98
C VAL A 604 -18.60 9.47 28.19
N PRO A 605 -19.18 8.25 28.41
CA PRO A 605 -20.43 7.88 27.76
C PRO A 605 -21.62 8.67 28.38
N VAL A 606 -22.39 9.33 27.52
CA VAL A 606 -23.53 10.20 27.92
C VAL A 606 -24.89 9.57 27.64
N TYR A 607 -24.95 8.60 26.73
CA TYR A 607 -26.17 7.91 26.37
C TYR A 607 -25.90 6.47 25.89
N MET A 608 -26.73 5.53 26.28
CA MET A 608 -26.70 4.14 25.85
C MET A 608 -27.91 3.83 24.96
N ALA A 609 -27.69 3.47 23.70
CA ALA A 609 -28.72 2.94 22.83
C ALA A 609 -28.69 1.40 22.89
N LEU A 610 -29.86 0.81 23.11
CA LEU A 610 -30.10 -0.63 23.18
C LEU A 610 -31.08 -1.01 22.08
N PHE A 611 -30.73 -1.99 21.25
CA PHE A 611 -31.55 -2.41 20.11
C PHE A 611 -31.19 -3.83 19.66
N THR A 612 -32.06 -4.43 18.85
CA THR A 612 -31.84 -5.77 18.27
C THR A 612 -31.50 -5.69 16.78
N LYS A 613 -32.01 -4.67 16.10
CA LYS A 613 -31.77 -4.41 14.67
C LYS A 613 -31.51 -2.93 14.45
N TYR A 614 -30.74 -2.60 13.42
CA TYR A 614 -30.43 -1.21 13.03
C TYR A 614 -31.63 -0.51 12.33
N GLU A 615 -32.79 -0.55 13.00
CA GLU A 615 -34.05 0.06 12.55
C GLU A 615 -34.42 1.23 13.45
N GLY A 616 -35.19 2.22 12.93
CA GLY A 616 -35.55 3.43 13.67
C GLY A 616 -34.49 4.55 13.54
N TYR A 617 -34.42 5.41 14.55
CA TYR A 617 -33.67 6.64 14.48
C TYR A 617 -32.93 6.95 15.79
N MET A 618 -31.78 7.63 15.68
CA MET A 618 -31.14 8.34 16.77
C MET A 618 -31.57 9.82 16.71
N LEU A 619 -32.07 10.36 17.82
CA LEU A 619 -32.42 11.76 17.95
C LEU A 619 -31.45 12.45 18.92
N PHE A 620 -30.94 13.62 18.52
CA PHE A 620 -30.07 14.47 19.32
C PHE A 620 -30.65 15.87 19.40
N ILE A 621 -30.81 16.42 20.61
CA ILE A 621 -31.27 17.81 20.87
C ILE A 621 -30.09 18.60 21.42
N PHE A 622 -29.88 19.79 20.88
CA PHE A 622 -28.74 20.64 21.22
C PHE A 622 -29.18 21.94 21.92
N GLU A 623 -28.28 22.52 22.73
CA GLU A 623 -28.52 23.78 23.44
C GLU A 623 -29.00 24.92 22.53
N ASN A 624 -28.54 24.95 21.28
CA ASN A 624 -28.94 26.00 20.32
C ASN A 624 -30.35 25.84 19.75
N GLY A 625 -31.15 24.91 20.25
CA GLY A 625 -32.53 24.66 19.83
C GLY A 625 -32.67 23.89 18.52
N LYS A 626 -31.60 23.29 18.02
CA LYS A 626 -31.63 22.38 16.89
C LYS A 626 -31.83 20.94 17.34
N ALA A 627 -32.42 20.14 16.46
CA ALA A 627 -32.53 18.69 16.62
C ALA A 627 -32.07 17.98 15.37
N ALA A 628 -31.25 16.92 15.56
CA ALA A 628 -30.80 16.05 14.50
C ALA A 628 -31.43 14.65 14.67
N LYS A 629 -32.14 14.19 13.65
CA LYS A 629 -32.71 12.85 13.56
C LYS A 629 -31.91 12.08 12.53
N VAL A 630 -31.24 11.00 12.96
CA VAL A 630 -30.30 10.23 12.16
C VAL A 630 -30.82 8.81 12.01
N ASP A 631 -30.81 8.27 10.79
CA ASP A 631 -31.24 6.90 10.52
C ASP A 631 -30.32 5.90 11.23
N MET A 632 -30.89 4.93 11.94
CA MET A 632 -30.15 3.94 12.70
C MET A 632 -29.24 3.10 11.81
N ALA A 633 -29.65 2.79 10.57
CA ALA A 633 -28.84 2.12 9.55
C ALA A 633 -27.51 2.82 9.26
N SER A 634 -27.40 4.14 9.52
CA SER A 634 -26.15 4.90 9.34
C SER A 634 -25.03 4.49 10.32
N TYR A 635 -25.37 3.83 11.39
CA TYR A 635 -24.43 3.30 12.37
C TYR A 635 -24.06 1.84 12.11
N GLU A 636 -24.73 1.16 11.16
CA GLU A 636 -24.35 -0.17 10.72
C GLU A 636 -23.04 -0.11 9.91
N THR A 637 -22.13 -1.03 10.13
CA THR A 637 -20.85 -1.10 9.42
C THR A 637 -20.62 -2.51 8.90
N LYS A 638 -20.19 -2.63 7.64
CA LYS A 638 -19.83 -3.92 7.01
C LYS A 638 -18.66 -4.63 7.73
N THR A 639 -17.86 -3.87 8.46
CA THR A 639 -16.75 -4.39 9.29
C THR A 639 -17.11 -4.20 10.76
N ARG A 640 -16.65 -5.11 11.63
CA ARG A 640 -16.84 -5.05 13.11
C ARG A 640 -16.05 -3.88 13.74
N ARG A 641 -16.24 -2.66 13.23
CA ARG A 641 -15.64 -1.46 13.84
C ARG A 641 -16.32 -1.20 15.18
N LYS A 642 -15.56 -1.27 16.26
CA LYS A 642 -16.04 -0.98 17.61
C LYS A 642 -16.25 0.51 17.87
N LYS A 643 -15.49 1.41 17.25
CA LYS A 643 -15.52 2.86 17.43
C LYS A 643 -15.86 3.57 16.12
N LEU A 644 -16.83 4.51 16.17
CA LEU A 644 -17.17 5.41 15.06
C LEU A 644 -17.03 6.86 15.51
N THR A 645 -16.28 7.64 14.75
CA THR A 645 -16.12 9.08 14.94
C THR A 645 -17.25 9.85 14.22
N GLY A 646 -17.56 11.07 14.68
CA GLY A 646 -18.64 11.86 14.09
C GLY A 646 -20.00 11.19 14.22
N ALA A 647 -20.31 10.67 15.41
CA ALA A 647 -21.58 10.00 15.70
C ALA A 647 -22.77 10.99 15.79
N PHE A 648 -22.49 12.22 16.17
CA PHE A 648 -23.40 13.36 16.12
C PHE A 648 -22.59 14.67 16.06
N SER A 649 -23.27 15.80 15.83
CA SER A 649 -22.62 17.12 15.71
C SER A 649 -22.16 17.64 17.07
N THR A 650 -20.89 18.05 17.18
CA THR A 650 -20.31 18.66 18.38
C THR A 650 -20.30 20.20 18.33
N LYS A 651 -20.95 20.83 17.35
CA LYS A 651 -20.96 22.28 17.17
C LYS A 651 -21.79 23.04 18.23
N SER A 652 -22.67 22.35 18.95
CA SER A 652 -23.38 22.85 20.12
C SER A 652 -23.47 21.74 21.15
N PRO A 653 -23.43 22.07 22.47
CA PRO A 653 -23.57 21.06 23.50
C PRO A 653 -24.83 20.23 23.33
N LEU A 654 -24.72 18.93 23.59
CA LEU A 654 -25.83 17.97 23.56
C LEU A 654 -26.62 18.11 24.85
N VAL A 655 -27.96 18.26 24.73
CA VAL A 655 -28.89 18.30 25.85
C VAL A 655 -29.59 16.98 26.06
N TYR A 656 -29.93 16.28 24.95
CA TYR A 656 -30.67 15.03 25.01
C TYR A 656 -30.32 14.14 23.83
N ALA A 657 -30.22 12.87 24.11
CA ALA A 657 -30.10 11.81 23.10
C ALA A 657 -31.13 10.71 23.36
N ALA A 658 -31.73 10.17 22.32
CA ALA A 658 -32.64 9.05 22.43
C ALA A 658 -32.61 8.15 21.18
N TYR A 659 -32.68 6.85 21.39
CA TYR A 659 -33.05 5.88 20.36
C TYR A 659 -34.57 5.85 20.23
N LEU A 660 -35.08 6.07 19.02
CA LEU A 660 -36.50 6.10 18.68
C LEU A 660 -36.83 4.95 17.73
N PRO A 661 -37.44 3.85 18.21
CA PRO A 661 -37.98 2.82 17.30
C PRO A 661 -39.10 3.37 16.41
N GLN A 662 -39.87 4.29 16.93
CA GLN A 662 -40.96 5.00 16.26
C GLN A 662 -40.99 6.47 16.68
N ASP A 663 -41.58 7.29 15.86
CA ASP A 663 -41.76 8.71 16.17
C ASP A 663 -42.69 8.94 17.40
N THR A 664 -42.30 9.91 18.23
CA THR A 664 -42.98 10.22 19.48
C THR A 664 -43.07 11.73 19.71
N GLU A 665 -43.82 12.14 20.73
CA GLU A 665 -43.87 13.55 21.17
C GLU A 665 -42.77 13.82 22.20
N LEU A 666 -42.13 14.98 22.06
CA LEU A 666 -41.13 15.50 22.98
C LEU A 666 -41.53 16.86 23.55
N LEU A 667 -41.16 17.05 24.81
CA LEU A 667 -41.25 18.34 25.51
C LEU A 667 -39.82 18.92 25.59
N LEU A 668 -39.66 20.15 25.07
CA LEU A 668 -38.43 20.93 25.25
C LEU A 668 -38.66 22.07 26.22
N ARG A 669 -37.69 22.39 27.06
CA ARG A 669 -37.67 23.53 27.97
C ARG A 669 -36.42 24.38 27.69
N SER A 670 -36.65 25.71 27.62
CA SER A 670 -35.55 26.67 27.48
C SER A 670 -35.23 27.38 28.79
N SER A 671 -34.01 27.92 28.90
CA SER A 671 -33.57 28.76 30.03
C SER A 671 -34.39 30.06 30.17
N ALA A 672 -35.25 30.41 29.19
CA ALA A 672 -36.16 31.52 29.19
C ALA A 672 -37.59 31.12 29.66
N SER A 673 -37.74 30.00 30.36
CA SER A 673 -39.01 29.44 30.86
C SER A 673 -40.05 29.21 29.77
N ARG A 674 -39.64 28.93 28.55
CA ARG A 674 -40.51 28.53 27.45
C ARG A 674 -40.49 27.02 27.27
N MET A 675 -41.63 26.44 27.00
CA MET A 675 -41.83 25.01 26.73
C MET A 675 -42.43 24.82 25.34
N LEU A 676 -42.01 23.76 24.68
CA LEU A 676 -42.47 23.40 23.34
C LEU A 676 -42.75 21.90 23.28
N ILE A 677 -43.93 21.51 22.86
CA ILE A 677 -44.26 20.10 22.57
C ILE A 677 -44.34 19.96 21.05
N PHE A 678 -43.63 19.00 20.51
CA PHE A 678 -43.63 18.69 19.08
C PHE A 678 -43.50 17.18 18.85
N HIS A 679 -44.01 16.71 17.72
CA HIS A 679 -43.89 15.32 17.30
C HIS A 679 -42.65 15.13 16.45
N THR A 680 -41.84 14.11 16.72
CA THR A 680 -40.52 13.85 16.07
C THR A 680 -40.67 13.56 14.58
N ALA A 681 -41.82 13.10 14.09
CA ALA A 681 -42.12 12.96 12.67
C ALA A 681 -42.00 14.26 11.86
N MET A 682 -42.05 15.43 12.53
CA MET A 682 -41.84 16.74 11.90
C MET A 682 -40.39 17.01 11.50
N ILE A 683 -39.45 16.17 11.95
CA ILE A 683 -38.04 16.25 11.62
C ILE A 683 -37.74 15.16 10.61
N LEU A 684 -37.26 15.54 9.43
CA LEU A 684 -36.79 14.61 8.42
C LEU A 684 -35.49 13.96 8.87
N SER A 685 -35.40 12.63 8.76
CA SER A 685 -34.18 11.88 9.07
C SER A 685 -33.09 12.18 8.08
N LYS A 686 -31.83 11.99 8.51
CA LYS A 686 -30.62 12.16 7.72
C LYS A 686 -29.75 10.91 7.83
N ALA A 687 -29.10 10.53 6.72
CA ALA A 687 -28.09 9.49 6.71
C ALA A 687 -26.73 10.00 7.24
N ALA A 688 -26.45 11.31 7.16
CA ALA A 688 -25.22 11.88 7.70
C ALA A 688 -25.30 12.01 9.23
N ARG A 689 -24.43 11.29 9.94
CA ARG A 689 -24.43 11.22 11.42
C ARG A 689 -24.08 12.55 12.08
N ASP A 690 -23.10 13.29 11.55
CA ASP A 690 -22.58 14.56 12.07
C ASP A 690 -23.43 15.79 11.69
N THR A 691 -24.65 15.55 11.21
CA THR A 691 -25.60 16.63 10.82
C THR A 691 -25.90 17.54 12.00
N GLN A 692 -25.91 18.86 11.75
CA GLN A 692 -26.32 19.85 12.76
C GLN A 692 -27.84 19.83 13.02
N GLY A 693 -28.61 19.08 12.23
CA GLY A 693 -30.07 19.02 12.34
C GLY A 693 -30.78 20.28 11.85
N VAL A 694 -32.06 20.37 12.22
CA VAL A 694 -32.95 21.47 11.89
C VAL A 694 -33.28 22.27 13.14
N GLN A 695 -33.64 23.57 12.97
CA GLN A 695 -34.10 24.40 14.08
C GLN A 695 -35.48 23.90 14.50
N VAL A 696 -35.64 23.53 15.76
CA VAL A 696 -36.89 23.08 16.36
C VAL A 696 -37.43 24.17 17.26
N MET A 697 -36.61 24.69 18.18
CA MET A 697 -37.01 25.76 19.08
C MET A 697 -36.29 27.07 18.75
N THR A 698 -37.05 28.13 18.46
CA THR A 698 -36.49 29.46 18.24
C THR A 698 -36.23 30.13 19.59
N LEU A 699 -34.97 30.45 19.85
CA LEU A 699 -34.50 31.09 21.09
C LEU A 699 -34.50 32.60 20.92
N SER A 700 -35.54 33.25 21.43
CA SER A 700 -35.82 34.68 21.19
C SER A 700 -35.04 35.67 22.07
N ARG A 701 -34.32 35.23 23.09
CA ARG A 701 -33.46 36.07 23.95
C ARG A 701 -31.99 35.76 23.73
N LYS A 702 -31.17 36.80 23.68
CA LYS A 702 -29.71 36.64 23.59
C LYS A 702 -29.21 35.85 24.81
N GLY A 703 -28.50 34.72 24.55
CA GLY A 703 -28.06 33.80 25.57
C GLY A 703 -29.05 32.74 26.04
N ALA A 704 -30.27 32.71 25.49
CA ALA A 704 -31.21 31.64 25.78
C ALA A 704 -30.72 30.33 25.13
N ARG A 705 -30.95 29.22 25.83
CA ARG A 705 -30.59 27.86 25.38
C ARG A 705 -31.66 26.86 25.77
N VAL A 706 -31.76 25.74 25.09
CA VAL A 706 -32.52 24.58 25.54
C VAL A 706 -31.76 23.97 26.72
N VAL A 707 -32.44 23.71 27.81
CA VAL A 707 -31.88 23.20 29.06
C VAL A 707 -32.33 21.78 29.35
N GLU A 708 -33.46 21.36 28.78
CA GLU A 708 -34.07 20.09 29.09
C GLU A 708 -34.90 19.60 27.88
N ALA A 709 -34.89 18.31 27.66
CA ALA A 709 -35.75 17.60 26.72
C ALA A 709 -36.14 16.24 27.32
N ALA A 710 -37.43 15.89 27.17
CA ALA A 710 -37.95 14.63 27.67
C ALA A 710 -39.04 14.07 26.76
N PRO A 711 -39.30 12.76 26.73
CA PRO A 711 -40.52 12.22 26.11
C PRO A 711 -41.77 12.82 26.77
N TYR A 712 -42.67 13.30 25.94
CA TYR A 712 -43.89 13.89 26.47
C TYR A 712 -44.95 12.85 26.79
N GLN A 713 -45.55 12.95 27.96
CA GLN A 713 -46.74 12.18 28.35
C GLN A 713 -47.89 13.13 28.69
N PRO A 714 -49.15 12.79 28.33
CA PRO A 714 -50.30 13.61 28.69
C PRO A 714 -50.38 13.86 30.21
N GLY A 715 -50.52 15.14 30.58
CA GLY A 715 -50.57 15.54 31.98
C GLY A 715 -49.26 16.06 32.60
N MET A 716 -48.11 15.95 31.90
CA MET A 716 -46.82 16.46 32.40
C MET A 716 -46.78 17.98 32.58
N VAL A 717 -47.56 18.70 31.79
CA VAL A 717 -47.64 20.17 31.84
C VAL A 717 -49.09 20.66 31.73
N PRO A 718 -49.49 21.70 32.46
CA PRO A 718 -50.81 22.27 32.36
C PRO A 718 -51.00 22.97 31.01
N ASN A 719 -52.19 22.93 30.45
CA ASN A 719 -52.55 23.60 29.18
C ASN A 719 -51.65 23.17 27.99
N ASP A 720 -51.29 21.89 27.87
CA ASP A 720 -50.38 21.32 26.88
C ASP A 720 -50.77 21.68 25.41
N HIS A 721 -52.09 21.88 25.12
CA HIS A 721 -52.58 22.29 23.80
C HIS A 721 -52.00 23.63 23.32
N ARG A 722 -51.57 24.53 24.23
CA ARG A 722 -50.92 25.80 23.91
C ARG A 722 -49.42 25.66 23.68
N LEU A 723 -48.82 24.58 24.12
CA LEU A 723 -47.42 24.29 24.00
C LEU A 723 -47.12 23.44 22.75
N ARG A 724 -48.14 22.80 22.17
CA ARG A 724 -48.01 21.97 20.97
C ARG A 724 -47.87 22.84 19.73
N THR A 725 -46.96 22.49 18.86
CA THR A 725 -46.80 23.16 17.57
C THR A 725 -47.20 22.26 16.41
N LYS A 726 -47.73 22.89 15.35
CA LYS A 726 -47.99 22.22 14.06
C LYS A 726 -46.91 22.45 13.02
N ASN A 727 -45.99 23.38 13.28
CA ASN A 727 -44.89 23.72 12.36
C ASN A 727 -43.59 23.98 13.15
N LEU A 728 -42.45 23.60 12.58
CA LEU A 728 -41.13 23.91 13.09
C LEU A 728 -40.41 24.89 12.16
N PRO A 729 -39.59 25.80 12.71
CA PRO A 729 -39.32 26.07 14.13
C PRO A 729 -40.44 26.85 14.84
N ALA A 730 -40.51 26.67 16.17
CA ALA A 730 -41.46 27.35 17.01
C ALA A 730 -40.79 27.97 18.26
N THR A 731 -41.38 29.08 18.80
CA THR A 731 -40.82 29.76 19.98
C THR A 731 -41.22 29.11 21.31
N GLY A 732 -42.24 28.24 21.28
CA GLY A 732 -42.82 27.66 22.49
C GLY A 732 -43.67 28.65 23.31
N GLY A 733 -44.44 28.14 24.27
CA GLY A 733 -45.28 28.89 25.20
C GLY A 733 -44.56 29.15 26.56
N ILE A 734 -45.01 30.17 27.30
CA ILE A 734 -44.56 30.43 28.67
C ILE A 734 -45.57 29.76 29.62
N VAL A 735 -45.07 28.94 30.56
CA VAL A 735 -45.85 28.36 31.64
C VAL A 735 -45.61 29.19 32.90
N ARG A 736 -46.66 29.86 33.44
CA ARG A 736 -46.52 30.81 34.56
C ARG A 736 -46.64 30.19 35.95
N ASP A 737 -47.09 28.92 36.02
CA ASP A 737 -47.49 28.29 37.29
C ASP A 737 -46.68 26.97 37.56
N LEU A 738 -45.39 27.02 37.43
CA LEU A 738 -44.52 26.00 38.00
C LEU A 738 -43.73 26.63 39.15
N GLU A 739 -44.07 26.27 40.40
CA GLU A 739 -43.22 26.54 41.53
C GLU A 739 -41.81 25.99 41.24
N VAL A 740 -40.81 26.85 41.45
CA VAL A 740 -39.40 26.52 41.28
C VAL A 740 -39.05 25.52 42.39
N GLY A 741 -39.12 24.23 42.09
CA GLY A 741 -38.78 23.21 43.09
C GLY A 741 -38.97 21.74 42.72
N GLU A 742 -39.85 21.40 41.78
CA GLU A 742 -39.99 19.99 41.36
C GLU A 742 -39.11 19.69 40.15
N GLN A 743 -37.97 19.06 40.41
CA GLN A 743 -37.21 18.36 39.38
C GLN A 743 -38.10 17.25 38.84
N LEU A 744 -38.39 17.27 37.54
CA LEU A 744 -38.90 16.12 36.84
C LEU A 744 -37.87 14.98 36.99
N GLN A 745 -38.20 13.98 37.82
CA GLN A 745 -37.42 12.77 37.90
C GLN A 745 -37.53 12.04 36.55
N LEU A 746 -36.42 11.98 35.83
CA LEU A 746 -36.22 11.14 34.66
C LEU A 746 -35.97 9.70 35.07
#